data_e572ba6d2e4d8c80052d4426f2e22460
#
_entry.id   e572ba6d2e4d8c80052d4426f2e22460
#
_cell.length_a   1.000
_cell.length_b   1.000
_cell.length_c   1.000
_cell.angle_alpha   90.00
_cell.angle_beta   90.00
_cell.angle_gamma   90.00
#
_symmetry.space_group_name_H-M   'P 1'
#
loop_
_entity.id
_entity.type
_entity.pdbx_description
1 polymer ?
#
loop_
_entity_poly.entity_id
_entity_poly.type
_entity_poly.pdbx_seq_one_letter_code
_entity_poly.pdbx_strand_id
1 'polypeptide(L)'
;MRISLRSAFVSFAALVVIACTHVAYGEMLAQDSQQDSQQDSQQDSQQDSQQDSQQGVSQAAPQSAPAVTPAVAAAPEARAPIDAAWIGAWIGEAATPRLNGRAPIALPITIVISAPAKATDAPAIAMTVIQAGAIAKPAIDVAADGRAIGFTLDGGSVRARFAAMLGEDGLIATGNCMLFNDKGEGMPPPLDLQLRKIELVSDLAEQRVYNGTLDAAGQKLAMRLALAEGKLGPTGAFEIAAQGLRDFAVEVEKSVKEGVASYLIAIPVGTTAVLELTANADASVLEGTFTQGAFKAPIRFELQPGVRLGTLRRPQDPVAPLPYREEDVRIPHAAGHALSGTLTIPSEMALARDGRVPAVVLVTGSGPQDRDEALMGHRPFLVIADALTRAGVAVLRYDDRGVARSTGDFTQATTLDFASDAETAVDWLKTQASIDPTRIGLIGHSEGGLIAPIVAMWQNEGDSPTNPLAFMVLLAGTAEQGGKLLTRQSKALYDAAGVPAEKSGPALTAHAAAMSAVIEGKPIEEVRPLIEEMVRRQVAIGSLVIPDDATLKPTFDAAMTQISSPWMMEFIRFDPRGVLAMIEIPTLALCGSKDTQVDMATNLGIMEEVARASSAPITTRRLEGLNHLFQPAQTGVIDEYGTIDTTFEPKALADLVAWVVETAKAAPAAQVPDAKRPAGWSRPAASMVPTRPEVKPSAAVDPAAAPAMPTRRGIGGGAAGGSSGGKP
;
A
#
# COMPACT_ATOMS: atom_id res chain seq x y z
N MET A 1 19.14 23.39 -18.18
CA MET A 1 18.56 22.67 -17.05
C MET A 1 17.12 22.34 -17.46
N ARG A 2 16.92 21.19 -18.09
CA ARG A 2 15.60 20.74 -18.56
C ARG A 2 15.16 19.61 -17.65
N ILE A 3 14.34 19.95 -16.66
CA ILE A 3 13.69 19.00 -15.78
C ILE A 3 12.60 18.27 -16.61
N SER A 4 12.61 16.96 -16.57
CA SER A 4 11.77 16.12 -17.42
C SER A 4 10.27 16.30 -17.07
N LEU A 5 9.47 16.65 -18.03
CA LEU A 5 8.00 16.80 -18.02
C LEU A 5 7.20 15.56 -17.54
N ARG A 6 7.85 14.54 -16.98
CA ARG A 6 7.37 13.15 -16.92
C ARG A 6 6.93 12.67 -15.57
N SER A 7 7.45 13.24 -14.50
CA SER A 7 7.08 12.84 -13.13
C SER A 7 5.62 13.16 -12.79
N ALA A 8 5.08 14.25 -13.35
CA ALA A 8 3.69 14.65 -13.12
C ALA A 8 2.64 13.73 -13.76
N PHE A 9 2.99 13.11 -14.91
CA PHE A 9 2.05 12.21 -15.59
C PHE A 9 1.97 10.83 -14.93
N VAL A 10 3.08 10.38 -14.35
CA VAL A 10 3.19 9.04 -13.75
C VAL A 10 2.46 8.99 -12.41
N SER A 11 2.45 10.06 -11.61
CA SER A 11 1.77 10.04 -10.31
C SER A 11 0.24 10.00 -10.43
N PHE A 12 -0.36 10.68 -11.43
CA PHE A 12 -1.79 10.59 -11.69
C PHE A 12 -2.14 9.34 -12.52
N ALA A 13 -1.30 8.99 -13.50
CA ALA A 13 -1.43 7.75 -14.27
C ALA A 13 -1.06 6.51 -13.46
N ALA A 14 -0.17 6.58 -12.46
CA ALA A 14 0.12 5.46 -11.57
C ALA A 14 -1.06 5.14 -10.64
N LEU A 15 -1.80 6.14 -10.15
CA LEU A 15 -3.06 5.90 -9.46
C LEU A 15 -4.12 5.30 -10.40
N VAL A 16 -4.19 5.72 -11.66
CA VAL A 16 -5.08 5.17 -12.68
C VAL A 16 -4.62 3.79 -13.15
N VAL A 17 -3.31 3.58 -13.37
CA VAL A 17 -2.74 2.31 -13.88
C VAL A 17 -2.73 1.23 -12.80
N ILE A 18 -2.52 1.56 -11.53
CA ILE A 18 -2.61 0.58 -10.42
C ILE A 18 -4.05 0.05 -10.28
N ALA A 19 -5.07 0.89 -10.48
CA ALA A 19 -6.46 0.44 -10.51
C ALA A 19 -6.80 -0.35 -11.78
N CYS A 20 -6.27 0.05 -12.95
CA CYS A 20 -6.59 -0.58 -14.24
C CYS A 20 -5.96 -1.97 -14.44
N THR A 21 -4.77 -2.24 -13.89
CA THR A 21 -4.15 -3.55 -14.02
C THR A 21 -4.88 -4.64 -13.25
N HIS A 22 -5.60 -4.29 -12.16
CA HIS A 22 -6.38 -5.26 -11.40
C HIS A 22 -7.74 -5.59 -12.06
N VAL A 23 -8.38 -4.60 -12.70
CA VAL A 23 -9.68 -4.79 -13.38
C VAL A 23 -9.49 -5.44 -14.75
N ALA A 24 -8.51 -4.99 -15.55
CA ALA A 24 -8.26 -5.55 -16.88
C ALA A 24 -7.81 -7.01 -16.86
N TYR A 25 -7.09 -7.44 -15.82
CA TYR A 25 -6.67 -8.83 -15.68
C TYR A 25 -7.81 -9.76 -15.25
N GLY A 26 -8.69 -9.28 -14.34
CA GLY A 26 -9.91 -10.00 -13.94
C GLY A 26 -10.94 -10.10 -15.07
N GLU A 27 -11.15 -9.02 -15.83
CA GLU A 27 -12.08 -9.01 -16.98
C GLU A 27 -11.55 -9.78 -18.18
N MET A 28 -10.23 -9.76 -18.44
CA MET A 28 -9.63 -10.55 -19.53
C MET A 28 -9.76 -12.06 -19.27
N LEU A 29 -9.60 -12.51 -18.02
CA LEU A 29 -9.84 -13.91 -17.64
C LEU A 29 -11.32 -14.28 -17.66
N ALA A 30 -12.22 -13.34 -17.34
CA ALA A 30 -13.67 -13.55 -17.39
C ALA A 30 -14.22 -13.54 -18.82
N GLN A 31 -13.67 -12.72 -19.72
CA GLN A 31 -14.05 -12.70 -21.14
C GLN A 31 -13.56 -13.93 -21.90
N ASP A 32 -12.33 -14.43 -21.60
CA ASP A 32 -11.82 -15.67 -22.18
C ASP A 32 -12.68 -16.89 -21.75
N SER A 33 -13.13 -16.93 -20.49
CA SER A 33 -14.00 -18.01 -20.01
C SER A 33 -15.41 -17.97 -20.62
N GLN A 34 -15.92 -16.80 -21.01
CA GLN A 34 -17.20 -16.66 -21.71
C GLN A 34 -17.09 -16.96 -23.21
N GLN A 35 -15.95 -16.70 -23.86
CA GLN A 35 -15.73 -17.08 -25.24
C GLN A 35 -15.51 -18.58 -25.40
N ASP A 36 -14.76 -19.22 -24.49
CA ASP A 36 -14.57 -20.67 -24.50
C ASP A 36 -15.89 -21.43 -24.26
N SER A 37 -16.74 -20.96 -23.34
CA SER A 37 -18.08 -21.57 -23.12
C SER A 37 -19.04 -21.34 -24.28
N GLN A 38 -18.86 -20.30 -25.12
CA GLN A 38 -19.65 -20.10 -26.33
C GLN A 38 -19.10 -20.88 -27.55
N GLN A 39 -17.81 -21.18 -27.61
CA GLN A 39 -17.24 -22.03 -28.64
C GLN A 39 -17.51 -23.51 -28.40
N ASP A 40 -17.44 -23.97 -27.14
CA ASP A 40 -17.77 -25.35 -26.79
C ASP A 40 -19.28 -25.63 -27.02
N SER A 41 -20.15 -24.69 -26.70
CA SER A 41 -21.60 -24.81 -27.00
C SER A 41 -21.96 -24.76 -28.50
N GLN A 42 -21.07 -24.18 -29.34
CA GLN A 42 -21.23 -24.21 -30.79
C GLN A 42 -20.61 -25.45 -31.45
N GLN A 43 -19.59 -26.08 -30.86
CA GLN A 43 -19.06 -27.35 -31.34
C GLN A 43 -19.93 -28.54 -30.98
N ASP A 44 -20.54 -28.58 -29.77
CA ASP A 44 -21.48 -29.62 -29.41
C ASP A 44 -22.75 -29.61 -30.25
N SER A 45 -23.25 -28.42 -30.64
CA SER A 45 -24.41 -28.30 -31.52
C SER A 45 -24.13 -28.64 -33.00
N GLN A 46 -22.87 -28.78 -33.40
CA GLN A 46 -22.50 -29.26 -34.75
C GLN A 46 -22.13 -30.75 -34.81
N GLN A 47 -21.84 -31.40 -33.69
CA GLN A 47 -21.58 -32.83 -33.62
C GLN A 47 -22.83 -33.68 -33.52
N ASP A 48 -23.92 -33.18 -32.90
CA ASP A 48 -25.18 -33.92 -32.79
C ASP A 48 -25.96 -34.06 -34.12
N SER A 49 -25.55 -33.38 -35.20
CA SER A 49 -26.21 -33.48 -36.50
C SER A 49 -25.53 -34.43 -37.50
N GLN A 50 -24.46 -35.17 -37.10
CA GLN A 50 -23.72 -36.07 -37.99
C GLN A 50 -23.52 -37.51 -37.49
N GLN A 51 -24.15 -37.93 -36.40
CA GLN A 51 -24.06 -39.31 -35.89
C GLN A 51 -25.36 -40.10 -36.00
N ASP A 52 -25.94 -40.16 -37.17
CA ASP A 52 -27.00 -41.15 -37.46
C ASP A 52 -26.69 -41.94 -38.73
N SER A 53 -25.52 -42.54 -38.85
CA SER A 53 -25.24 -43.67 -39.74
C SER A 53 -23.81 -44.15 -39.55
N GLN A 54 -23.57 -45.17 -38.74
CA GLN A 54 -22.79 -46.36 -39.03
C GLN A 54 -22.58 -47.22 -37.78
N GLN A 55 -23.16 -48.38 -37.85
CA GLN A 55 -22.97 -49.51 -36.87
C GLN A 55 -21.63 -50.21 -37.11
N GLY A 56 -20.99 -50.55 -35.96
CA GLY A 56 -20.25 -51.79 -35.84
C GLY A 56 -18.73 -51.71 -36.13
N VAL A 57 -17.93 -51.80 -35.11
CA VAL A 57 -16.97 -52.90 -34.84
C VAL A 57 -16.23 -52.61 -33.50
N SER A 58 -16.32 -53.56 -32.63
CA SER A 58 -15.62 -53.62 -31.30
C SER A 58 -14.09 -53.72 -31.48
N GLN A 59 -13.36 -52.84 -30.78
CA GLN A 59 -11.98 -53.16 -30.31
C GLN A 59 -11.70 -52.45 -28.99
N ALA A 60 -11.08 -53.22 -28.07
CA ALA A 60 -10.84 -52.87 -26.68
C ALA A 60 -9.87 -51.70 -26.50
N ALA A 61 -10.21 -50.78 -25.60
CA ALA A 61 -9.39 -49.67 -25.16
C ALA A 61 -8.38 -50.14 -24.10
N PRO A 62 -7.15 -49.58 -24.07
CA PRO A 62 -6.21 -49.80 -22.99
C PRO A 62 -6.59 -48.97 -21.76
N GLN A 63 -6.49 -49.56 -20.59
CA GLN A 63 -6.76 -48.99 -19.29
C GLN A 63 -5.92 -47.73 -19.03
N SER A 64 -6.57 -46.62 -18.78
CA SER A 64 -5.98 -45.39 -18.28
C SER A 64 -5.58 -45.56 -16.82
N ALA A 65 -4.34 -45.19 -16.49
CA ALA A 65 -3.86 -45.07 -15.12
C ALA A 65 -4.69 -44.02 -14.32
N PRO A 66 -4.86 -44.23 -13.00
CA PRO A 66 -5.66 -43.33 -12.20
C PRO A 66 -5.02 -41.95 -12.11
N ALA A 67 -5.83 -40.92 -12.41
CA ALA A 67 -5.48 -39.52 -12.18
C ALA A 67 -5.24 -39.31 -10.67
N VAL A 68 -4.01 -39.00 -10.30
CA VAL A 68 -3.68 -38.54 -8.95
C VAL A 68 -4.18 -37.11 -8.82
N THR A 69 -5.29 -36.94 -8.17
CA THR A 69 -5.76 -35.62 -7.73
C THR A 69 -4.78 -35.15 -6.65
N PRO A 70 -4.06 -34.00 -6.78
CA PRO A 70 -3.24 -33.52 -5.70
C PRO A 70 -4.14 -33.10 -4.54
N ALA A 71 -4.04 -33.83 -3.43
CA ALA A 71 -4.67 -33.48 -2.18
C ALA A 71 -4.16 -32.11 -1.74
N VAL A 72 -5.08 -31.16 -1.52
CA VAL A 72 -4.79 -29.91 -0.82
C VAL A 72 -4.33 -30.32 0.59
N ALA A 73 -3.04 -30.20 0.86
CA ALA A 73 -2.48 -30.56 2.16
C ALA A 73 -3.08 -29.64 3.23
N ALA A 74 -3.72 -30.25 4.23
CA ALA A 74 -4.07 -29.58 5.47
C ALA A 74 -2.79 -29.10 6.16
N ALA A 75 -2.84 -27.95 6.84
CA ALA A 75 -1.71 -27.38 7.55
C ALA A 75 -1.18 -28.40 8.59
N PRO A 76 0.13 -28.66 8.63
CA PRO A 76 0.69 -29.65 9.55
C PRO A 76 0.70 -29.18 11.00
N GLU A 77 0.31 -30.04 11.94
CA GLU A 77 0.24 -29.75 13.38
C GLU A 77 1.59 -29.74 14.11
N ALA A 78 2.67 -30.17 13.51
CA ALA A 78 4.03 -30.12 14.10
C ALA A 78 5.01 -29.62 13.03
N ARG A 79 5.55 -28.43 13.23
CA ARG A 79 6.45 -27.77 12.29
C ARG A 79 7.89 -28.21 12.55
N ALA A 80 8.54 -28.84 11.57
CA ALA A 80 9.98 -28.92 11.53
C ALA A 80 10.58 -27.52 11.26
N PRO A 81 11.79 -27.21 11.77
CA PRO A 81 12.48 -25.99 11.43
C PRO A 81 12.62 -25.86 9.91
N ILE A 82 12.49 -24.61 9.40
CA ILE A 82 12.75 -24.35 8.00
C ILE A 82 14.19 -24.68 7.63
N ASP A 83 14.42 -25.32 6.49
CA ASP A 83 15.77 -25.55 5.97
C ASP A 83 16.47 -24.19 5.77
N ALA A 84 17.67 -24.04 6.29
CA ALA A 84 18.47 -22.82 6.19
C ALA A 84 18.73 -22.40 4.73
N ALA A 85 18.67 -23.34 3.79
CA ALA A 85 18.81 -23.05 2.37
C ALA A 85 17.66 -22.20 1.81
N TRP A 86 16.49 -22.15 2.47
CA TRP A 86 15.42 -21.23 2.09
C TRP A 86 15.74 -19.76 2.39
N ILE A 87 16.57 -19.49 3.40
CA ILE A 87 16.86 -18.11 3.81
C ILE A 87 17.65 -17.38 2.72
N GLY A 88 17.17 -16.19 2.34
CA GLY A 88 17.76 -15.35 1.30
C GLY A 88 16.74 -14.91 0.25
N ALA A 89 17.25 -14.47 -0.89
CA ALA A 89 16.43 -13.96 -1.99
C ALA A 89 16.26 -15.00 -3.10
N TRP A 90 15.08 -14.97 -3.71
CA TRP A 90 14.66 -15.86 -4.77
C TRP A 90 14.02 -15.07 -5.89
N ILE A 91 14.34 -15.38 -7.14
CA ILE A 91 13.73 -14.81 -8.33
C ILE A 91 13.16 -15.91 -9.20
N GLY A 92 12.07 -15.65 -9.88
CA GLY A 92 11.45 -16.61 -10.79
C GLY A 92 10.09 -16.16 -11.28
N GLU A 93 9.27 -17.12 -11.65
CA GLU A 93 7.96 -16.86 -12.21
C GLU A 93 6.90 -17.86 -11.71
N ALA A 94 5.65 -17.38 -11.65
CA ALA A 94 4.47 -18.22 -11.58
C ALA A 94 3.76 -18.17 -12.94
N ALA A 95 3.68 -19.27 -13.65
CA ALA A 95 3.20 -19.30 -15.03
C ALA A 95 2.01 -20.23 -15.21
N THR A 96 1.07 -19.87 -16.10
CA THR A 96 -0.01 -20.78 -16.49
C THR A 96 0.58 -22.01 -17.18
N PRO A 97 0.04 -23.22 -16.95
CA PRO A 97 0.41 -24.41 -17.72
C PRO A 97 0.25 -24.17 -19.22
N ARG A 98 1.09 -24.80 -20.03
CA ARG A 98 0.92 -24.76 -21.49
C ARG A 98 -0.33 -25.53 -21.87
N LEU A 99 -1.38 -24.84 -22.23
CA LEU A 99 -2.64 -25.41 -22.69
C LEU A 99 -2.90 -25.01 -24.15
N ASN A 100 -3.25 -25.98 -24.97
CA ASN A 100 -3.76 -25.82 -26.35
C ASN A 100 -2.88 -24.95 -27.28
N GLY A 101 -1.55 -25.01 -27.15
CA GLY A 101 -0.62 -24.28 -28.02
C GLY A 101 -0.52 -22.77 -27.77
N ARG A 102 -1.21 -22.23 -26.78
CA ARG A 102 -1.04 -20.83 -26.32
C ARG A 102 0.24 -20.65 -25.51
N ALA A 103 0.88 -19.51 -25.63
CA ALA A 103 2.01 -19.16 -24.78
C ALA A 103 1.57 -19.03 -23.32
N PRO A 104 2.33 -19.55 -22.34
CA PRO A 104 1.99 -19.39 -20.94
C PRO A 104 2.02 -17.90 -20.55
N ILE A 105 1.10 -17.49 -19.68
CA ILE A 105 1.15 -16.19 -19.01
C ILE A 105 2.04 -16.37 -17.80
N ALA A 106 3.16 -15.65 -17.74
CA ALA A 106 4.11 -15.70 -16.65
C ALA A 106 4.02 -14.44 -15.78
N LEU A 107 3.98 -14.62 -14.47
CA LEU A 107 4.03 -13.58 -13.45
C LEU A 107 5.41 -13.61 -12.80
N PRO A 108 6.31 -12.69 -13.16
CA PRO A 108 7.62 -12.62 -12.53
C PRO A 108 7.50 -12.19 -11.08
N ILE A 109 8.25 -12.86 -10.22
CA ILE A 109 8.23 -12.66 -8.78
C ILE A 109 9.64 -12.63 -8.19
N THR A 110 9.81 -11.80 -7.16
CA THR A 110 10.96 -11.84 -6.26
C THR A 110 10.49 -12.13 -4.85
N ILE A 111 11.10 -13.09 -4.18
CA ILE A 111 10.78 -13.48 -2.81
C ILE A 111 12.02 -13.29 -1.94
N VAL A 112 11.86 -12.62 -0.79
CA VAL A 112 12.90 -12.53 0.24
C VAL A 112 12.41 -13.26 1.48
N ILE A 113 13.15 -14.26 1.92
CA ILE A 113 12.86 -15.08 3.09
C ILE A 113 13.89 -14.77 4.17
N SER A 114 13.43 -14.18 5.28
CA SER A 114 14.27 -13.83 6.41
C SER A 114 14.23 -14.92 7.48
N ALA A 115 15.36 -15.11 8.16
CA ALA A 115 15.42 -16.06 9.28
C ALA A 115 14.41 -15.70 10.38
N PRO A 116 13.75 -16.68 10.99
CA PRO A 116 12.84 -16.41 12.09
C PRO A 116 13.63 -15.91 13.32
N ALA A 117 13.01 -15.01 14.10
CA ALA A 117 13.62 -14.45 15.31
C ALA A 117 13.89 -15.52 16.38
N LYS A 118 13.09 -16.58 16.40
CA LYS A 118 13.26 -17.79 17.23
C LYS A 118 13.06 -19.02 16.38
N ALA A 119 13.74 -20.10 16.69
CA ALA A 119 13.65 -21.37 15.95
C ALA A 119 12.22 -21.95 15.87
N THR A 120 11.33 -21.54 16.76
CA THR A 120 9.91 -21.94 16.80
C THR A 120 9.00 -21.05 15.96
N ASP A 121 9.48 -19.91 15.49
CA ASP A 121 8.68 -18.94 14.77
C ASP A 121 8.68 -19.27 13.27
N ALA A 122 7.66 -18.82 12.55
CA ALA A 122 7.65 -18.87 11.10
C ALA A 122 8.65 -17.84 10.53
N PRO A 123 9.31 -18.13 9.38
CA PRO A 123 10.15 -17.15 8.71
C PRO A 123 9.31 -15.98 8.22
N ALA A 124 9.89 -14.79 8.18
CA ALA A 124 9.27 -13.66 7.52
C ALA A 124 9.52 -13.76 5.99
N ILE A 125 8.46 -13.62 5.22
CA ILE A 125 8.51 -13.68 3.74
C ILE A 125 7.95 -12.36 3.21
N ALA A 126 8.73 -11.71 2.36
CA ALA A 126 8.27 -10.57 1.58
C ALA A 126 8.36 -10.93 0.08
N MET A 127 7.30 -10.66 -0.67
CA MET A 127 7.26 -10.94 -2.08
C MET A 127 6.94 -9.69 -2.88
N THR A 128 7.66 -9.49 -3.98
CA THR A 128 7.43 -8.44 -4.95
C THR A 128 6.88 -9.06 -6.23
N VAL A 129 5.74 -8.54 -6.69
CA VAL A 129 5.14 -8.86 -7.98
C VAL A 129 5.05 -7.58 -8.78
N ILE A 130 5.72 -7.51 -9.92
CA ILE A 130 5.82 -6.26 -10.72
C ILE A 130 4.43 -5.79 -11.16
N GLN A 131 3.58 -6.70 -11.63
CA GLN A 131 2.23 -6.37 -12.08
C GLN A 131 1.34 -5.83 -10.95
N ALA A 132 1.69 -6.09 -9.69
CA ALA A 132 1.00 -5.57 -8.52
C ALA A 132 1.63 -4.26 -7.97
N GLY A 133 2.39 -3.53 -8.79
CA GLY A 133 2.98 -2.24 -8.42
C GLY A 133 4.40 -2.31 -7.84
N ALA A 134 5.11 -3.44 -8.00
CA ALA A 134 6.51 -3.64 -7.59
C ALA A 134 6.82 -3.31 -6.11
N ILE A 135 5.81 -3.36 -5.24
CA ILE A 135 5.97 -3.16 -3.79
C ILE A 135 6.06 -4.52 -3.13
N ALA A 136 7.08 -4.72 -2.30
CA ALA A 136 7.20 -5.93 -1.50
C ALA A 136 6.03 -6.03 -0.51
N LYS A 137 5.25 -7.11 -0.60
CA LYS A 137 4.14 -7.39 0.33
C LYS A 137 4.55 -8.50 1.29
N PRO A 138 4.27 -8.36 2.59
CA PRO A 138 4.51 -9.44 3.55
C PRO A 138 3.55 -10.59 3.28
N ALA A 139 4.06 -11.82 3.38
CA ALA A 139 3.24 -13.01 3.30
C ALA A 139 2.53 -13.29 4.63
N ILE A 140 1.34 -13.83 4.54
CA ILE A 140 0.55 -14.32 5.67
C ILE A 140 0.45 -15.85 5.62
N ASP A 141 -0.02 -16.49 6.70
CA ASP A 141 -0.20 -17.94 6.81
C ASP A 141 1.06 -18.74 6.43
N VAL A 142 2.23 -18.22 6.83
CA VAL A 142 3.50 -18.86 6.49
C VAL A 142 3.65 -20.17 7.25
N ALA A 143 3.81 -21.27 6.50
CA ALA A 143 4.10 -22.59 7.03
C ALA A 143 5.37 -23.14 6.38
N ALA A 144 6.25 -23.72 7.17
CA ALA A 144 7.46 -24.37 6.69
C ALA A 144 7.62 -25.74 7.35
N ASP A 145 8.06 -26.72 6.58
CA ASP A 145 8.36 -28.09 7.05
C ASP A 145 9.62 -28.56 6.31
N GLY A 146 10.78 -28.33 6.92
CA GLY A 146 12.07 -28.65 6.33
C GLY A 146 12.25 -27.99 4.95
N ARG A 147 12.20 -28.80 3.89
CA ARG A 147 12.39 -28.33 2.50
C ARG A 147 11.11 -27.81 1.82
N ALA A 148 9.96 -27.95 2.45
CA ALA A 148 8.70 -27.44 1.96
C ALA A 148 8.38 -26.08 2.58
N ILE A 149 7.83 -25.15 1.78
CA ILE A 149 7.34 -23.86 2.26
C ILE A 149 5.99 -23.55 1.61
N GLY A 150 5.08 -23.01 2.41
CA GLY A 150 3.80 -22.53 1.95
C GLY A 150 3.48 -21.18 2.58
N PHE A 151 2.86 -20.30 1.83
CA PHE A 151 2.43 -18.98 2.32
C PHE A 151 1.32 -18.41 1.44
N THR A 152 0.64 -17.41 1.95
CA THR A 152 -0.42 -16.68 1.24
C THR A 152 -0.01 -15.23 1.07
N LEU A 153 -0.24 -14.67 -0.11
CA LEU A 153 -0.25 -13.23 -0.34
C LEU A 153 -1.69 -12.77 -0.41
N ASP A 154 -1.98 -11.71 0.30
CA ASP A 154 -3.26 -11.03 0.22
C ASP A 154 -3.13 -9.81 -0.70
N GLY A 155 -3.77 -9.88 -1.87
CA GLY A 155 -3.86 -8.82 -2.86
C GLY A 155 -5.15 -8.00 -2.75
N GLY A 156 -5.95 -8.22 -1.70
CA GLY A 156 -7.27 -7.64 -1.55
C GLY A 156 -8.33 -8.48 -2.26
N SER A 157 -8.69 -8.15 -3.49
CA SER A 157 -9.69 -8.88 -4.29
C SER A 157 -9.22 -10.26 -4.76
N VAL A 158 -7.92 -10.52 -4.79
CA VAL A 158 -7.33 -11.80 -5.18
C VAL A 158 -6.30 -12.21 -4.14
N ARG A 159 -6.42 -13.44 -3.63
CA ARG A 159 -5.42 -14.08 -2.77
C ARG A 159 -4.62 -15.09 -3.57
N ALA A 160 -3.32 -15.14 -3.35
CA ALA A 160 -2.43 -16.09 -3.99
C ALA A 160 -1.80 -17.00 -2.92
N ARG A 161 -2.08 -18.30 -2.98
CA ARG A 161 -1.46 -19.29 -2.10
C ARG A 161 -0.34 -20.01 -2.82
N PHE A 162 0.85 -19.91 -2.26
CA PHE A 162 2.07 -20.51 -2.78
C PHE A 162 2.41 -21.78 -1.98
N ALA A 163 2.87 -22.78 -2.71
CA ALA A 163 3.46 -23.98 -2.12
C ALA A 163 4.68 -24.36 -2.95
N ALA A 164 5.86 -24.47 -2.33
CA ALA A 164 7.09 -24.76 -3.02
C ALA A 164 7.93 -25.78 -2.25
N MET A 165 8.72 -26.56 -3.00
CA MET A 165 9.67 -27.54 -2.51
C MET A 165 11.07 -27.17 -2.98
N LEU A 166 12.01 -27.12 -2.05
CA LEU A 166 13.42 -26.86 -2.33
C LEU A 166 14.07 -28.06 -3.02
N GLY A 167 14.77 -27.85 -4.11
CA GLY A 167 15.57 -28.85 -4.82
C GLY A 167 16.78 -29.30 -4.03
N GLU A 168 17.39 -30.45 -4.42
CA GLU A 168 18.49 -31.06 -3.66
C GLU A 168 19.72 -30.17 -3.52
N ASP A 169 19.95 -29.33 -4.49
CA ASP A 169 21.05 -28.35 -4.52
C ASP A 169 20.83 -27.12 -3.59
N GLY A 170 19.61 -26.93 -3.07
CA GLY A 170 19.26 -25.76 -2.27
C GLY A 170 19.24 -24.44 -3.04
N LEU A 171 19.31 -24.47 -4.38
CA LEU A 171 19.39 -23.29 -5.25
C LEU A 171 18.17 -23.11 -6.14
N ILE A 172 17.41 -24.17 -6.36
CA ILE A 172 16.19 -24.18 -7.15
C ILE A 172 15.02 -24.62 -6.27
N ALA A 173 13.88 -23.99 -6.44
CA ALA A 173 12.65 -24.44 -5.82
C ALA A 173 11.53 -24.47 -6.87
N THR A 174 10.68 -25.48 -6.79
CA THR A 174 9.54 -25.67 -7.69
C THR A 174 8.27 -25.89 -6.89
N GLY A 175 7.15 -25.52 -7.47
CA GLY A 175 5.87 -25.67 -6.79
C GLY A 175 4.70 -25.16 -7.61
N ASN A 176 3.69 -24.66 -6.92
CA ASN A 176 2.53 -24.08 -7.55
C ASN A 176 2.01 -22.85 -6.78
N CYS A 177 1.24 -22.04 -7.49
CA CYS A 177 0.50 -20.94 -6.94
C CYS A 177 -0.97 -21.08 -7.33
N MET A 178 -1.87 -21.07 -6.35
CA MET A 178 -3.32 -21.07 -6.57
C MET A 178 -3.87 -19.69 -6.26
N LEU A 179 -4.60 -19.11 -7.19
CA LEU A 179 -5.32 -17.86 -7.00
C LEU A 179 -6.71 -18.15 -6.43
N PHE A 180 -7.20 -17.25 -5.59
CA PHE A 180 -8.53 -17.29 -4.98
C PHE A 180 -9.20 -15.93 -5.15
N ASN A 181 -10.49 -15.93 -5.50
CA ASN A 181 -11.28 -14.70 -5.56
C ASN A 181 -11.64 -14.20 -4.13
N ASP A 182 -12.35 -13.08 -4.07
CA ASP A 182 -12.86 -12.45 -2.85
C ASP A 182 -13.76 -13.35 -2.01
N LYS A 183 -14.43 -14.34 -2.64
CA LYS A 183 -15.26 -15.36 -1.97
C LYS A 183 -14.46 -16.54 -1.43
N GLY A 184 -13.15 -16.58 -1.67
CA GLY A 184 -12.29 -17.68 -1.28
C GLY A 184 -12.40 -18.92 -2.18
N GLU A 185 -12.98 -18.79 -3.37
CA GLU A 185 -13.08 -19.84 -4.37
C GLU A 185 -11.79 -19.86 -5.21
N GLY A 186 -11.21 -21.06 -5.39
CA GLY A 186 -10.01 -21.23 -6.20
C GLY A 186 -10.27 -20.95 -7.67
N MET A 187 -9.36 -20.22 -8.30
CA MET A 187 -9.38 -19.86 -9.73
C MET A 187 -8.43 -20.82 -10.49
N PRO A 188 -8.92 -21.91 -11.12
CA PRO A 188 -8.09 -22.82 -11.89
C PRO A 188 -7.72 -22.24 -13.27
N PRO A 189 -6.63 -22.69 -13.91
CA PRO A 189 -5.68 -23.68 -13.40
C PRO A 189 -4.67 -23.07 -12.39
N PRO A 190 -4.06 -23.91 -11.52
CA PRO A 190 -2.93 -23.45 -10.71
C PRO A 190 -1.77 -23.03 -11.61
N LEU A 191 -1.01 -22.02 -11.17
CA LEU A 191 0.18 -21.56 -11.84
C LEU A 191 1.37 -22.42 -11.42
N ASP A 192 2.21 -22.84 -12.37
CA ASP A 192 3.48 -23.51 -12.08
C ASP A 192 4.47 -22.49 -11.55
N LEU A 193 5.14 -22.82 -10.44
CA LEU A 193 6.11 -21.97 -9.76
C LEU A 193 7.52 -22.51 -9.97
N GLN A 194 8.41 -21.68 -10.47
CA GLN A 194 9.84 -21.94 -10.55
C GLN A 194 10.62 -20.77 -9.96
N LEU A 195 11.50 -21.07 -9.00
CA LEU A 195 12.31 -20.09 -8.31
C LEU A 195 13.78 -20.49 -8.34
N ARG A 196 14.66 -19.51 -8.48
CA ARG A 196 16.11 -19.65 -8.36
C ARG A 196 16.63 -18.74 -7.27
N LYS A 197 17.52 -19.26 -6.44
CA LYS A 197 18.18 -18.49 -5.39
C LYS A 197 19.17 -17.50 -5.98
N ILE A 198 19.17 -16.27 -5.46
CA ILE A 198 20.10 -15.21 -5.85
C ILE A 198 20.67 -14.52 -4.60
N GLU A 199 21.72 -13.74 -4.80
CA GLU A 199 22.17 -12.76 -3.83
C GLU A 199 21.68 -11.38 -4.26
N LEU A 200 21.13 -10.60 -3.33
CA LEU A 200 20.72 -9.23 -3.64
C LEU A 200 21.95 -8.34 -3.81
N VAL A 201 21.92 -7.47 -4.81
CA VAL A 201 23.00 -6.49 -5.05
C VAL A 201 23.22 -5.63 -3.82
N SER A 202 22.15 -5.25 -3.10
CA SER A 202 22.19 -4.46 -1.88
C SER A 202 23.06 -5.08 -0.78
N ASP A 203 23.15 -6.41 -0.72
CA ASP A 203 23.86 -7.16 0.32
C ASP A 203 25.36 -7.31 0.02
N LEU A 204 25.77 -7.02 -1.22
CA LEU A 204 27.15 -7.24 -1.69
C LEU A 204 28.01 -5.99 -1.49
N ALA A 205 29.26 -6.20 -1.06
CA ALA A 205 30.20 -5.11 -0.76
C ALA A 205 30.65 -4.36 -2.03
N GLU A 206 30.83 -5.08 -3.13
CA GLU A 206 31.27 -4.51 -4.40
C GLU A 206 30.12 -4.43 -5.38
N GLN A 207 29.63 -3.23 -5.59
CA GLN A 207 28.55 -2.92 -6.51
C GLN A 207 28.99 -1.88 -7.53
N ARG A 208 28.49 -1.98 -8.74
CA ARG A 208 28.61 -0.96 -9.78
C ARG A 208 27.23 -0.46 -10.15
N VAL A 209 26.93 0.80 -9.85
CA VAL A 209 25.65 1.44 -10.13
C VAL A 209 25.80 2.34 -11.34
N TYR A 210 24.90 2.17 -12.30
CA TYR A 210 24.91 2.91 -13.56
C TYR A 210 23.57 3.63 -13.75
N ASN A 211 23.63 4.87 -14.25
CA ASN A 211 22.45 5.60 -14.70
C ASN A 211 22.37 5.60 -16.22
N GLY A 212 21.18 5.36 -16.76
CA GLY A 212 20.91 5.38 -18.20
C GLY A 212 19.60 6.09 -18.50
N THR A 213 19.37 6.34 -19.77
CA THR A 213 18.11 6.92 -20.25
C THR A 213 17.68 6.20 -21.50
N LEU A 214 16.51 5.59 -21.49
CA LEU A 214 15.86 5.04 -22.65
C LEU A 214 15.06 6.14 -23.36
N ASP A 215 15.26 6.30 -24.67
CA ASP A 215 14.40 7.13 -25.51
C ASP A 215 13.34 6.24 -26.19
N ALA A 216 12.13 6.30 -25.68
CA ALA A 216 10.98 5.59 -26.23
C ALA A 216 10.09 6.58 -27.00
N ALA A 217 10.33 6.70 -28.32
CA ALA A 217 9.57 7.58 -29.22
C ALA A 217 9.50 9.05 -28.74
N GLY A 218 10.66 9.60 -28.35
CA GLY A 218 10.79 10.98 -27.82
C GLY A 218 10.50 11.07 -26.31
N GLN A 219 10.13 9.97 -25.73
CA GLN A 219 10.03 9.84 -24.29
C GLN A 219 11.34 9.34 -23.70
N LYS A 220 11.99 10.14 -22.81
CA LYS A 220 13.21 9.76 -22.09
C LYS A 220 12.84 9.14 -20.74
N LEU A 221 13.06 7.90 -20.54
CA LEU A 221 12.83 7.17 -19.31
C LEU A 221 14.16 6.99 -18.58
N ALA A 222 14.31 7.64 -17.43
CA ALA A 222 15.50 7.47 -16.61
C ALA A 222 15.47 6.08 -15.96
N MET A 223 16.61 5.38 -16.06
CA MET A 223 16.81 4.03 -15.57
C MET A 223 18.08 3.97 -14.71
N ARG A 224 18.07 3.11 -13.71
CA ARG A 224 19.26 2.76 -12.94
C ARG A 224 19.46 1.25 -13.01
N LEU A 225 20.70 0.84 -13.22
CA LEU A 225 21.11 -0.56 -13.22
C LEU A 225 22.26 -0.73 -12.24
N ALA A 226 22.13 -1.64 -11.31
CA ALA A 226 23.22 -2.03 -10.43
C ALA A 226 23.62 -3.48 -10.71
N LEU A 227 24.91 -3.73 -10.78
CA LEU A 227 25.51 -5.02 -11.04
C LEU A 227 26.52 -5.36 -9.93
N ALA A 228 26.56 -6.61 -9.54
CA ALA A 228 27.54 -7.13 -8.59
C ALA A 228 27.89 -8.60 -8.91
N GLU A 229 29.02 -9.06 -8.37
CA GLU A 229 29.42 -10.47 -8.40
C GLU A 229 29.27 -11.05 -7.01
N GLY A 230 28.36 -12.00 -6.88
CA GLY A 230 28.14 -12.75 -5.65
C GLY A 230 28.75 -14.15 -5.71
N LYS A 231 28.59 -14.91 -4.63
CA LYS A 231 29.01 -16.32 -4.57
C LYS A 231 28.17 -17.22 -5.46
N LEU A 232 26.92 -16.82 -5.73
CA LEU A 232 26.00 -17.53 -6.61
C LEU A 232 26.10 -17.09 -8.07
N GLY A 233 27.05 -16.20 -8.40
CA GLY A 233 27.27 -15.66 -9.74
C GLY A 233 26.90 -14.17 -9.86
N PRO A 234 26.84 -13.66 -11.11
CA PRO A 234 26.44 -12.27 -11.34
C PRO A 234 25.01 -12.04 -10.93
N THR A 235 24.75 -10.91 -10.29
CA THR A 235 23.42 -10.46 -9.87
C THR A 235 23.21 -9.01 -10.24
N GLY A 236 21.95 -8.63 -10.43
CA GLY A 236 21.58 -7.28 -10.82
C GLY A 236 20.34 -6.75 -10.09
N ALA A 237 20.24 -5.44 -10.02
CA ALA A 237 19.02 -4.76 -9.64
C ALA A 237 18.74 -3.63 -10.61
N PHE A 238 17.46 -3.41 -10.91
CA PHE A 238 16.99 -2.48 -11.90
C PHE A 238 15.97 -1.52 -11.29
N GLU A 239 16.04 -0.26 -11.71
CA GLU A 239 15.13 0.78 -11.22
C GLU A 239 14.60 1.62 -12.37
N ILE A 240 13.29 1.85 -12.38
CA ILE A 240 12.61 2.90 -13.13
C ILE A 240 11.74 3.64 -12.12
N ALA A 241 12.31 4.62 -11.43
CA ALA A 241 11.63 5.34 -10.35
C ALA A 241 10.31 5.95 -10.78
N ALA A 242 10.25 6.46 -12.02
CA ALA A 242 9.04 7.01 -12.62
C ALA A 242 7.89 6.00 -12.80
N GLN A 243 8.18 4.70 -12.75
CA GLN A 243 7.19 3.62 -12.83
C GLN A 243 7.03 2.88 -11.50
N GLY A 244 7.56 3.44 -10.40
CA GLY A 244 7.51 2.81 -9.07
C GLY A 244 8.41 1.57 -8.94
N LEU A 245 9.17 1.21 -9.97
CA LEU A 245 10.08 0.08 -9.95
C LEU A 245 11.40 0.52 -9.29
N ARG A 246 11.68 0.01 -8.09
CA ARG A 246 12.90 0.32 -7.33
C ARG A 246 13.61 -0.95 -6.91
N ASP A 247 14.93 -0.96 -7.07
CA ASP A 247 15.85 -2.02 -6.62
C ASP A 247 15.34 -3.46 -6.96
N PHE A 248 14.63 -3.57 -8.08
CA PHE A 248 14.05 -4.83 -8.50
C PHE A 248 15.15 -5.79 -8.93
N ALA A 249 15.25 -6.94 -8.27
CA ALA A 249 16.23 -7.95 -8.62
C ALA A 249 15.96 -8.50 -10.03
N VAL A 250 17.01 -8.56 -10.86
CA VAL A 250 16.95 -9.01 -12.25
C VAL A 250 17.92 -10.14 -12.50
N GLU A 251 17.57 -11.01 -13.43
CA GLU A 251 18.48 -12.05 -13.91
C GLU A 251 19.59 -11.45 -14.77
N VAL A 252 20.82 -11.82 -14.47
CA VAL A 252 22.01 -11.36 -15.17
C VAL A 252 22.82 -12.54 -15.64
N GLU A 253 23.02 -12.61 -16.96
CA GLU A 253 24.03 -13.49 -17.55
C GLU A 253 25.21 -12.63 -17.96
N LYS A 254 26.42 -13.03 -17.53
CA LYS A 254 27.65 -12.33 -17.87
C LYS A 254 28.56 -13.24 -18.68
N SER A 255 29.11 -12.70 -19.76
CA SER A 255 30.16 -13.35 -20.54
C SER A 255 31.34 -12.39 -20.69
N VAL A 256 32.55 -12.95 -20.83
CA VAL A 256 33.76 -12.16 -21.06
C VAL A 256 34.47 -12.74 -22.31
N LYS A 257 34.65 -11.88 -23.31
CA LYS A 257 35.37 -12.23 -24.52
C LYS A 257 36.45 -11.19 -24.77
N GLU A 258 37.70 -11.65 -24.94
CA GLU A 258 38.87 -10.78 -25.18
C GLU A 258 39.01 -9.63 -24.13
N GLY A 259 38.64 -9.92 -22.86
CA GLY A 259 38.70 -8.95 -21.80
C GLY A 259 37.51 -7.98 -21.70
N VAL A 260 36.56 -8.07 -22.63
CA VAL A 260 35.35 -7.25 -22.66
C VAL A 260 34.18 -8.02 -22.04
N ALA A 261 33.57 -7.43 -21.02
CA ALA A 261 32.36 -8.01 -20.40
C ALA A 261 31.10 -7.64 -21.16
N SER A 262 30.26 -8.64 -21.40
CA SER A 262 28.90 -8.43 -21.94
C SER A 262 27.87 -9.00 -20.98
N TYR A 263 26.74 -8.33 -20.91
CA TYR A 263 25.64 -8.66 -19.98
C TYR A 263 24.35 -8.85 -20.77
N LEU A 264 23.66 -9.95 -20.49
CA LEU A 264 22.28 -10.18 -20.90
C LEU A 264 21.42 -10.10 -19.65
N ILE A 265 20.48 -9.16 -19.60
CA ILE A 265 19.68 -8.86 -18.42
C ILE A 265 18.21 -8.96 -18.80
N ALA A 266 17.48 -9.86 -18.16
CA ALA A 266 16.05 -9.99 -18.32
C ALA A 266 15.33 -9.17 -17.22
N ILE A 267 14.49 -8.23 -17.67
CA ILE A 267 13.67 -7.39 -16.81
C ILE A 267 12.22 -7.79 -17.01
N PRO A 268 11.60 -8.44 -16.04
CA PRO A 268 10.26 -9.00 -16.20
C PRO A 268 9.16 -7.95 -15.95
N VAL A 269 9.05 -6.96 -16.82
CA VAL A 269 8.04 -5.90 -16.76
C VAL A 269 7.01 -6.09 -17.88
N GLY A 270 5.83 -6.60 -17.54
CA GLY A 270 4.79 -6.93 -18.52
C GLY A 270 5.31 -7.96 -19.54
N THR A 271 5.46 -7.57 -20.82
CA THR A 271 6.31 -8.34 -21.75
C THR A 271 7.75 -8.16 -21.29
N THR A 272 8.45 -9.25 -21.00
CA THR A 272 9.84 -9.23 -20.54
C THR A 272 10.70 -8.34 -21.44
N ALA A 273 11.36 -7.36 -20.84
CA ALA A 273 12.34 -6.55 -21.51
C ALA A 273 13.72 -7.17 -21.37
N VAL A 274 14.54 -7.04 -22.37
CA VAL A 274 15.91 -7.58 -22.40
C VAL A 274 16.88 -6.45 -22.68
N LEU A 275 17.93 -6.35 -21.85
CA LEU A 275 19.10 -5.51 -22.07
C LEU A 275 20.26 -6.38 -22.54
N GLU A 276 20.77 -6.11 -23.73
CA GLU A 276 22.03 -6.66 -24.24
C GLU A 276 23.08 -5.55 -24.16
N LEU A 277 24.00 -5.64 -23.20
CA LEU A 277 24.96 -4.57 -22.90
C LEU A 277 26.40 -5.06 -23.03
N THR A 278 27.29 -4.19 -23.51
CA THR A 278 28.73 -4.43 -23.57
C THR A 278 29.46 -3.32 -22.81
N ALA A 279 30.41 -3.69 -21.96
CA ALA A 279 31.21 -2.76 -21.20
C ALA A 279 32.35 -2.19 -22.05
N ASN A 280 32.70 -0.90 -21.85
CA ASN A 280 33.97 -0.38 -22.31
C ASN A 280 35.15 -0.91 -21.46
N ALA A 281 36.38 -0.56 -21.83
CA ALA A 281 37.59 -1.18 -21.24
C ALA A 281 37.72 -1.05 -19.71
N ASP A 282 37.25 0.04 -19.11
CA ASP A 282 37.27 0.27 -17.66
C ASP A 282 35.91 -0.01 -16.97
N ALA A 283 34.94 -0.47 -17.76
CA ALA A 283 33.56 -0.71 -17.34
C ALA A 283 32.89 0.52 -16.70
N SER A 284 33.30 1.72 -17.11
CA SER A 284 32.63 2.97 -16.74
C SER A 284 31.37 3.24 -17.56
N VAL A 285 31.24 2.58 -18.70
CA VAL A 285 30.10 2.70 -19.62
C VAL A 285 29.65 1.32 -20.06
N LEU A 286 28.32 1.12 -20.06
CA LEU A 286 27.66 -0.03 -20.68
C LEU A 286 26.81 0.49 -21.83
N GLU A 287 27.05 -0.02 -23.03
CA GLU A 287 26.28 0.34 -24.23
C GLU A 287 25.66 -0.88 -24.85
N GLY A 288 24.48 -0.72 -25.41
CA GLY A 288 23.81 -1.82 -26.08
C GLY A 288 22.38 -1.52 -26.47
N THR A 289 21.54 -2.52 -26.34
CA THR A 289 20.16 -2.47 -26.83
C THR A 289 19.18 -2.86 -25.74
N PHE A 290 18.11 -2.09 -25.64
CA PHE A 290 16.89 -2.44 -24.92
C PHE A 290 15.88 -3.01 -25.92
N THR A 291 15.32 -4.19 -25.63
CA THR A 291 14.29 -4.85 -26.45
C THR A 291 13.10 -5.21 -25.58
N GLN A 292 11.87 -4.85 -25.99
CA GLN A 292 10.63 -5.26 -25.32
C GLN A 292 9.53 -5.49 -26.36
N GLY A 293 9.16 -6.75 -26.57
CA GLY A 293 8.27 -7.12 -27.66
C GLY A 293 8.84 -6.71 -29.02
N ALA A 294 8.09 -5.92 -29.77
CA ALA A 294 8.55 -5.37 -31.08
C ALA A 294 9.38 -4.08 -30.93
N PHE A 295 9.42 -3.48 -29.75
CA PHE A 295 10.18 -2.26 -29.51
C PHE A 295 11.65 -2.56 -29.29
N LYS A 296 12.53 -1.86 -30.00
CA LYS A 296 13.98 -1.96 -29.87
C LYS A 296 14.60 -0.56 -29.95
N ALA A 297 15.46 -0.24 -28.97
CA ALA A 297 16.14 1.05 -28.92
C ALA A 297 17.57 0.91 -28.37
N PRO A 298 18.51 1.75 -28.81
CA PRO A 298 19.82 1.82 -28.20
C PRO A 298 19.74 2.38 -26.80
N ILE A 299 20.61 1.88 -25.92
CA ILE A 299 20.70 2.37 -24.54
C ILE A 299 22.16 2.46 -24.12
N ARG A 300 22.44 3.47 -23.29
CA ARG A 300 23.75 3.71 -22.69
C ARG A 300 23.58 3.99 -21.21
N PHE A 301 24.38 3.31 -20.41
CA PHE A 301 24.48 3.48 -18.97
C PHE A 301 25.85 3.99 -18.58
N GLU A 302 25.93 4.94 -17.66
CA GLU A 302 27.15 5.54 -17.17
C GLU A 302 27.33 5.25 -15.68
N LEU A 303 28.52 4.76 -15.30
CA LEU A 303 28.87 4.43 -13.92
C LEU A 303 28.73 5.65 -13.02
N GLN A 304 28.16 5.46 -11.85
CA GLN A 304 28.05 6.45 -10.79
C GLN A 304 29.06 6.10 -9.68
N PRO A 305 30.27 6.69 -9.70
CA PRO A 305 31.30 6.35 -8.73
C PRO A 305 30.85 6.65 -7.31
N GLY A 306 31.04 5.69 -6.38
CA GLY A 306 30.71 5.85 -4.97
C GLY A 306 29.22 5.70 -4.64
N VAL A 307 28.35 5.57 -5.66
CA VAL A 307 26.93 5.25 -5.44
C VAL A 307 26.79 3.74 -5.21
N ARG A 308 26.00 3.38 -4.23
CA ARG A 308 25.65 2.00 -3.93
C ARG A 308 24.13 1.88 -3.86
N LEU A 309 23.59 0.76 -4.34
CA LEU A 309 22.30 0.31 -3.85
C LEU A 309 22.51 -0.19 -2.44
N GLY A 310 21.86 0.42 -1.51
CA GLY A 310 21.91 -0.02 -0.12
C GLY A 310 20.53 -0.40 0.32
N THR A 311 20.43 -1.20 1.35
CA THR A 311 19.25 -1.15 2.21
C THR A 311 18.93 0.32 2.47
N LEU A 312 17.75 0.76 2.05
CA LEU A 312 17.28 2.11 2.32
C LEU A 312 17.53 2.39 3.81
N ARG A 313 18.43 3.34 4.08
CA ARG A 313 18.71 3.69 5.47
C ARG A 313 17.46 4.31 6.06
N ARG A 314 16.95 3.71 7.10
CA ARG A 314 15.82 4.22 7.88
C ARG A 314 16.27 4.36 9.33
N PRO A 315 17.11 5.40 9.61
CA PRO A 315 17.76 5.54 10.92
C PRO A 315 16.76 5.78 12.06
N GLN A 316 15.53 6.13 11.74
CA GLN A 316 14.48 6.38 12.73
C GLN A 316 13.60 5.16 13.01
N ASP A 317 13.76 4.07 12.25
CA ASP A 317 13.04 2.84 12.55
C ASP A 317 13.48 2.29 13.90
N PRO A 318 12.55 1.97 14.81
CA PRO A 318 12.88 1.48 16.14
C PRO A 318 13.58 0.12 16.07
N VAL A 319 14.64 -0.03 16.87
CA VAL A 319 15.46 -1.25 16.94
C VAL A 319 15.24 -1.91 18.28
N ALA A 320 14.98 -3.21 18.26
CA ALA A 320 14.83 -4.03 19.47
C ALA A 320 16.16 -4.14 20.27
N PRO A 321 16.11 -4.24 21.62
CA PRO A 321 14.91 -4.33 22.44
C PRO A 321 14.20 -2.99 22.64
N LEU A 322 12.87 -2.97 22.47
CA LEU A 322 12.08 -1.76 22.65
C LEU A 322 11.88 -1.47 24.15
N PRO A 323 11.93 -0.19 24.60
CA PRO A 323 11.71 0.18 25.98
C PRO A 323 10.23 0.26 26.36
N TYR A 324 9.35 -0.36 25.60
CA TYR A 324 7.90 -0.38 25.80
C TYR A 324 7.32 -1.71 25.32
N ARG A 325 6.06 -1.97 25.64
CA ARG A 325 5.35 -3.20 25.25
C ARG A 325 4.56 -2.98 23.96
N GLU A 326 4.58 -3.96 23.08
CA GLU A 326 3.73 -4.03 21.90
C GLU A 326 2.71 -5.17 22.05
N GLU A 327 1.47 -4.90 21.67
CA GLU A 327 0.38 -5.87 21.69
C GLU A 327 -0.30 -5.87 20.32
N ASP A 328 -0.31 -7.01 19.62
CA ASP A 328 -1.17 -7.20 18.46
C ASP A 328 -2.62 -7.26 18.91
N VAL A 329 -3.47 -6.48 18.28
CA VAL A 329 -4.88 -6.34 18.65
C VAL A 329 -5.79 -6.63 17.46
N ARG A 330 -7.01 -7.07 17.78
CA ARG A 330 -8.09 -7.24 16.81
C ARG A 330 -9.33 -6.53 17.34
N ILE A 331 -9.84 -5.57 16.58
CA ILE A 331 -10.92 -4.67 16.97
C ILE A 331 -12.15 -5.02 16.12
N PRO A 332 -13.19 -5.63 16.70
CA PRO A 332 -14.41 -5.94 15.96
C PRO A 332 -15.19 -4.67 15.64
N HIS A 333 -15.63 -4.52 14.39
CA HIS A 333 -16.49 -3.44 13.95
C HIS A 333 -17.94 -3.92 13.84
N ALA A 334 -18.90 -3.05 14.15
CA ALA A 334 -20.32 -3.39 14.13
C ALA A 334 -20.85 -3.81 12.75
N ALA A 335 -20.20 -3.39 11.66
CA ALA A 335 -20.49 -3.82 10.30
C ALA A 335 -20.00 -5.25 9.97
N GLY A 336 -19.42 -5.97 10.93
CA GLY A 336 -19.04 -7.39 10.80
C GLY A 336 -17.60 -7.63 10.36
N HIS A 337 -16.84 -6.62 10.02
CA HIS A 337 -15.39 -6.73 9.79
C HIS A 337 -14.60 -6.49 11.10
N ALA A 338 -13.29 -6.66 11.06
CA ALA A 338 -12.44 -6.37 12.19
C ALA A 338 -11.14 -5.72 11.73
N LEU A 339 -10.72 -4.69 12.46
CA LEU A 339 -9.44 -4.03 12.26
C LEU A 339 -8.36 -4.78 13.04
N SER A 340 -7.23 -5.01 12.39
CA SER A 340 -6.02 -5.54 13.03
C SER A 340 -5.06 -4.41 13.28
N GLY A 341 -4.47 -4.36 14.47
CA GLY A 341 -3.59 -3.26 14.83
C GLY A 341 -2.47 -3.67 15.78
N THR A 342 -1.65 -2.70 16.15
CA THR A 342 -0.64 -2.80 17.20
C THR A 342 -0.86 -1.67 18.20
N LEU A 343 -1.03 -2.02 19.46
CA LEU A 343 -1.06 -1.09 20.59
C LEU A 343 0.32 -1.09 21.26
N THR A 344 1.00 0.07 21.25
CA THR A 344 2.23 0.25 22.01
C THR A 344 1.91 0.92 23.34
N ILE A 345 2.47 0.39 24.45
CA ILE A 345 2.18 0.85 25.81
C ILE A 345 3.49 1.19 26.50
N PRO A 346 3.64 2.42 27.04
CA PRO A 346 4.84 2.84 27.75
C PRO A 346 5.18 1.92 28.92
N SER A 347 6.46 1.59 29.11
CA SER A 347 6.94 0.93 30.33
C SER A 347 7.12 1.93 31.45
N GLU A 348 7.52 3.17 31.12
CA GLU A 348 7.59 4.25 32.07
C GLU A 348 6.25 4.98 32.17
N MET A 349 5.69 5.02 33.37
CA MET A 349 4.37 5.55 33.64
C MET A 349 4.39 7.05 34.02
N ALA A 350 5.31 7.82 33.43
CA ALA A 350 5.52 9.23 33.77
C ALA A 350 4.29 10.12 33.60
N LEU A 351 3.41 9.77 32.67
CA LEU A 351 2.14 10.46 32.40
C LEU A 351 0.93 9.75 32.99
N ALA A 352 1.12 8.68 33.77
CA ALA A 352 0.00 7.91 34.31
C ALA A 352 -0.79 8.69 35.39
N ARG A 353 -2.12 8.52 35.33
CA ARG A 353 -3.07 8.89 36.39
C ARG A 353 -3.80 7.63 36.79
N ASP A 354 -3.82 7.32 38.07
CA ASP A 354 -4.46 6.10 38.60
C ASP A 354 -4.03 4.82 37.85
N GLY A 355 -2.75 4.74 37.47
CA GLY A 355 -2.18 3.61 36.72
C GLY A 355 -2.56 3.55 35.23
N ARG A 356 -3.20 4.58 34.68
CA ARG A 356 -3.61 4.67 33.28
C ARG A 356 -2.86 5.78 32.54
N VAL A 357 -2.43 5.49 31.32
CA VAL A 357 -1.70 6.44 30.47
C VAL A 357 -2.60 7.10 29.43
N PRO A 358 -2.26 8.32 28.96
CA PRO A 358 -2.92 8.88 27.78
C PRO A 358 -2.62 8.06 26.54
N ALA A 359 -3.47 8.16 25.51
CA ALA A 359 -3.29 7.42 24.28
C ALA A 359 -3.65 8.23 23.04
N VAL A 360 -3.15 7.80 21.87
CA VAL A 360 -3.57 8.30 20.57
C VAL A 360 -3.88 7.14 19.63
N VAL A 361 -4.81 7.37 18.69
CA VAL A 361 -5.01 6.53 17.52
C VAL A 361 -4.42 7.26 16.32
N LEU A 362 -3.62 6.56 15.51
CA LEU A 362 -3.12 7.08 14.23
C LEU A 362 -4.08 6.68 13.12
N VAL A 363 -4.45 7.65 12.27
CA VAL A 363 -5.40 7.48 11.16
C VAL A 363 -4.68 7.81 9.86
N THR A 364 -4.62 6.83 8.97
CA THR A 364 -3.88 6.85 7.70
C THR A 364 -4.46 7.82 6.67
N GLY A 365 -3.67 8.16 5.66
CA GLY A 365 -4.09 8.92 4.49
C GLY A 365 -4.82 8.07 3.46
N SER A 366 -5.10 8.66 2.29
CA SER A 366 -5.83 8.02 1.19
C SER A 366 -5.11 6.80 0.63
N GLY A 367 -5.88 5.82 0.21
CA GLY A 367 -5.39 4.57 -0.37
C GLY A 367 -5.32 3.43 0.66
N PRO A 368 -5.09 2.17 0.21
CA PRO A 368 -5.04 1.00 1.09
C PRO A 368 -3.74 1.00 1.89
N GLN A 369 -3.80 1.45 3.15
CA GLN A 369 -2.65 1.62 4.02
C GLN A 369 -2.57 0.54 5.10
N ASP A 370 -1.36 0.07 5.37
CA ASP A 370 -1.08 -0.70 6.56
C ASP A 370 -0.95 0.22 7.79
N ARG A 371 -0.90 -0.37 8.97
CA ARG A 371 -0.79 0.32 10.26
C ARG A 371 0.42 1.25 10.41
N ASP A 372 1.44 1.07 9.60
CA ASP A 372 2.68 1.86 9.62
C ASP A 372 2.67 2.98 8.58
N GLU A 373 1.61 3.04 7.73
CA GLU A 373 1.51 3.93 6.57
C GLU A 373 2.75 3.78 5.68
N ALA A 374 3.09 2.51 5.38
CA ALA A 374 4.34 2.17 4.72
C ALA A 374 4.35 2.63 3.26
N LEU A 375 5.26 3.54 2.94
CA LEU A 375 5.41 4.11 1.59
C LEU A 375 6.89 4.25 1.22
N MET A 376 7.29 3.68 0.08
CA MET A 376 8.66 3.76 -0.45
C MET A 376 9.75 3.40 0.58
N GLY A 377 9.47 2.38 1.42
CA GLY A 377 10.37 1.92 2.46
C GLY A 377 10.36 2.77 3.73
N HIS A 378 9.64 3.86 3.80
CA HIS A 378 9.37 4.60 5.03
C HIS A 378 8.19 4.00 5.77
N ARG A 379 8.19 4.18 7.10
CA ARG A 379 7.11 3.78 8.01
C ARG A 379 6.82 4.92 8.99
N PRO A 380 6.21 6.03 8.52
CA PRO A 380 6.05 7.23 9.33
C PRO A 380 5.26 6.98 10.60
N PHE A 381 4.20 6.18 10.58
CA PHE A 381 3.42 5.89 11.77
C PHE A 381 4.17 5.02 12.79
N LEU A 382 5.06 4.14 12.34
CA LEU A 382 5.95 3.41 13.25
C LEU A 382 6.89 4.37 13.98
N VAL A 383 7.47 5.35 13.27
CA VAL A 383 8.39 6.36 13.84
C VAL A 383 7.65 7.27 14.83
N ILE A 384 6.46 7.74 14.49
CA ILE A 384 5.62 8.56 15.37
C ILE A 384 5.23 7.77 16.63
N ALA A 385 4.84 6.50 16.47
CA ALA A 385 4.45 5.64 17.57
C ALA A 385 5.60 5.38 18.54
N ASP A 386 6.80 5.07 18.04
CA ASP A 386 8.00 4.90 18.88
C ASP A 386 8.28 6.16 19.70
N ALA A 387 8.28 7.33 19.04
CA ALA A 387 8.58 8.60 19.68
C ALA A 387 7.56 8.96 20.78
N LEU A 388 6.27 8.79 20.51
CA LEU A 388 5.19 9.06 21.48
C LEU A 388 5.20 8.06 22.63
N THR A 389 5.44 6.76 22.33
CA THR A 389 5.42 5.74 23.38
C THR A 389 6.60 5.90 24.33
N ARG A 390 7.79 6.26 23.82
CA ARG A 390 8.94 6.66 24.67
C ARG A 390 8.65 7.88 25.54
N ALA A 391 7.79 8.79 25.05
CA ALA A 391 7.38 9.99 25.79
C ALA A 391 6.21 9.75 26.79
N GLY A 392 5.73 8.50 26.94
CA GLY A 392 4.70 8.11 27.91
C GLY A 392 3.26 8.13 27.40
N VAL A 393 3.04 8.19 26.08
CA VAL A 393 1.73 8.14 25.43
C VAL A 393 1.56 6.80 24.71
N ALA A 394 0.53 6.03 25.03
CA ALA A 394 0.23 4.81 24.29
C ALA A 394 -0.25 5.13 22.87
N VAL A 395 0.06 4.26 21.90
CA VAL A 395 -0.29 4.49 20.51
C VAL A 395 -0.96 3.26 19.90
N LEU A 396 -2.13 3.45 19.33
CA LEU A 396 -2.83 2.45 18.51
C LEU A 396 -2.65 2.80 17.04
N ARG A 397 -2.11 1.85 16.28
CA ARG A 397 -2.02 1.86 14.81
C ARG A 397 -2.79 0.67 14.29
N TYR A 398 -3.56 0.82 13.23
CA TYR A 398 -4.34 -0.28 12.65
C TYR A 398 -4.24 -0.29 11.12
N ASP A 399 -4.36 -1.47 10.54
CA ASP A 399 -4.47 -1.65 9.10
C ASP A 399 -5.87 -1.22 8.66
N ASP A 400 -6.01 -0.50 7.56
CA ASP A 400 -7.30 -0.12 7.00
C ASP A 400 -8.18 -1.34 6.73
N ARG A 401 -9.52 -1.17 6.72
CA ARG A 401 -10.43 -2.26 6.37
C ARG A 401 -10.05 -2.90 5.03
N GLY A 402 -10.00 -4.23 4.98
CA GLY A 402 -9.62 -4.98 3.78
C GLY A 402 -8.14 -4.92 3.41
N VAL A 403 -7.28 -4.34 4.25
CA VAL A 403 -5.84 -4.22 4.02
C VAL A 403 -5.06 -5.05 5.04
N ALA A 404 -3.94 -5.63 4.64
CA ALA A 404 -3.01 -6.41 5.44
C ALA A 404 -3.75 -7.48 6.28
N ARG A 405 -3.90 -7.28 7.60
CA ARG A 405 -4.58 -8.23 8.50
C ARG A 405 -6.01 -7.84 8.87
N SER A 406 -6.47 -6.66 8.47
CA SER A 406 -7.85 -6.23 8.66
C SER A 406 -8.78 -6.90 7.66
N THR A 407 -9.99 -7.25 8.10
CA THR A 407 -11.04 -7.77 7.22
C THR A 407 -11.97 -6.65 6.75
N GLY A 408 -12.83 -6.92 5.79
CA GLY A 408 -13.74 -5.93 5.20
C GLY A 408 -13.43 -5.68 3.73
N ASP A 409 -14.12 -4.72 3.14
CA ASP A 409 -13.94 -4.34 1.74
C ASP A 409 -13.48 -2.87 1.67
N PHE A 410 -12.22 -2.68 1.25
CA PHE A 410 -11.65 -1.35 1.04
C PHE A 410 -12.26 -0.67 -0.20
N THR A 411 -12.55 -1.44 -1.25
CA THR A 411 -12.92 -0.88 -2.56
C THR A 411 -14.28 -0.20 -2.59
N GLN A 412 -15.18 -0.61 -1.69
CA GLN A 412 -16.51 -0.04 -1.54
C GLN A 412 -16.61 0.99 -0.41
N ALA A 413 -15.53 1.17 0.35
CA ALA A 413 -15.50 2.10 1.47
C ALA A 413 -15.42 3.56 1.00
N THR A 414 -15.91 4.46 1.84
CA THR A 414 -15.85 5.91 1.67
C THR A 414 -15.06 6.53 2.82
N THR A 415 -14.76 7.83 2.74
CA THR A 415 -14.14 8.59 3.84
C THR A 415 -14.96 8.46 5.15
N LEU A 416 -16.28 8.41 5.06
CA LEU A 416 -17.15 8.23 6.24
C LEU A 416 -17.09 6.81 6.81
N ASP A 417 -16.88 5.80 5.97
CA ASP A 417 -16.64 4.43 6.42
C ASP A 417 -15.31 4.33 7.16
N PHE A 418 -14.24 4.98 6.69
CA PHE A 418 -12.97 5.06 7.40
C PHE A 418 -13.07 5.87 8.70
N ALA A 419 -13.92 6.90 8.74
CA ALA A 419 -14.22 7.62 9.98
C ALA A 419 -14.94 6.72 10.99
N SER A 420 -15.83 5.83 10.54
CA SER A 420 -16.48 4.83 11.41
C SER A 420 -15.49 3.80 11.96
N ASP A 421 -14.48 3.40 11.16
CA ASP A 421 -13.40 2.54 11.63
C ASP A 421 -12.54 3.24 12.70
N ALA A 422 -12.16 4.48 12.45
CA ALA A 422 -11.39 5.28 13.41
C ALA A 422 -12.17 5.52 14.71
N GLU A 423 -13.48 5.78 14.65
CA GLU A 423 -14.35 5.89 15.81
C GLU A 423 -14.39 4.57 16.60
N THR A 424 -14.54 3.43 15.90
CA THR A 424 -14.51 2.10 16.52
C THR A 424 -13.16 1.83 17.21
N ALA A 425 -12.05 2.24 16.60
CA ALA A 425 -10.72 2.12 17.21
C ALA A 425 -10.58 2.97 18.48
N VAL A 426 -11.11 4.20 18.49
CA VAL A 426 -11.18 5.07 19.68
C VAL A 426 -12.02 4.42 20.78
N ASP A 427 -13.22 3.94 20.46
CA ASP A 427 -14.12 3.34 21.44
C ASP A 427 -13.54 2.05 22.04
N TRP A 428 -12.89 1.23 21.21
CA TRP A 428 -12.16 0.07 21.70
C TRP A 428 -11.03 0.47 22.65
N LEU A 429 -10.27 1.52 22.30
CA LEU A 429 -9.16 1.99 23.13
C LEU A 429 -9.63 2.49 24.51
N LYS A 430 -10.81 3.12 24.59
CA LYS A 430 -11.44 3.52 25.87
C LYS A 430 -11.71 2.34 26.81
N THR A 431 -11.88 1.14 26.28
CA THR A 431 -12.14 -0.08 27.09
C THR A 431 -10.87 -0.70 27.66
N GLN A 432 -9.68 -0.26 27.25
CA GLN A 432 -8.42 -0.87 27.68
C GLN A 432 -8.03 -0.44 29.10
N ALA A 433 -7.73 -1.41 29.98
CA ALA A 433 -7.48 -1.16 31.38
C ALA A 433 -6.29 -0.23 31.66
N SER A 434 -5.28 -0.22 30.78
CA SER A 434 -4.08 0.61 30.89
C SER A 434 -4.26 2.04 30.33
N ILE A 435 -5.39 2.34 29.70
CA ILE A 435 -5.63 3.62 29.04
C ILE A 435 -6.57 4.51 29.84
N ASP A 436 -6.25 5.79 29.93
CA ASP A 436 -7.13 6.80 30.50
C ASP A 436 -8.13 7.26 29.42
N PRO A 437 -9.42 6.87 29.53
CA PRO A 437 -10.41 7.15 28.49
C PRO A 437 -10.71 8.64 28.33
N THR A 438 -10.29 9.48 29.28
CA THR A 438 -10.49 10.94 29.23
C THR A 438 -9.32 11.67 28.55
N ARG A 439 -8.27 10.95 28.16
CA ARG A 439 -7.04 11.50 27.56
C ARG A 439 -6.65 10.76 26.27
N ILE A 440 -7.64 10.47 25.44
CA ILE A 440 -7.42 9.87 24.11
C ILE A 440 -7.49 10.96 23.06
N GLY A 441 -6.48 11.01 22.18
CA GLY A 441 -6.42 11.89 21.02
C GLY A 441 -6.40 11.12 19.70
N LEU A 442 -6.57 11.87 18.59
CA LEU A 442 -6.37 11.38 17.23
C LEU A 442 -5.19 12.11 16.58
N ILE A 443 -4.41 11.39 15.77
CA ILE A 443 -3.44 11.96 14.85
C ILE A 443 -3.77 11.43 13.47
N GLY A 444 -4.23 12.29 12.56
CA GLY A 444 -4.60 11.91 11.21
C GLY A 444 -3.65 12.54 10.18
N HIS A 445 -3.20 11.75 9.21
CA HIS A 445 -2.37 12.20 8.11
C HIS A 445 -3.19 12.32 6.82
N SER A 446 -3.01 13.41 6.06
CA SER A 446 -3.67 13.61 4.77
C SER A 446 -5.20 13.48 4.88
N GLU A 447 -5.84 12.46 4.27
CA GLU A 447 -7.26 12.15 4.44
C GLU A 447 -7.59 11.80 5.90
N GLY A 448 -6.69 11.15 6.64
CA GLY A 448 -6.83 10.94 8.08
C GLY A 448 -6.97 12.25 8.85
N GLY A 449 -6.34 13.33 8.36
CA GLY A 449 -6.53 14.69 8.87
C GLY A 449 -7.91 15.31 8.55
N LEU A 450 -8.68 14.74 7.62
CA LEU A 450 -10.09 15.01 7.37
C LEU A 450 -10.98 14.12 8.24
N ILE A 451 -10.61 12.86 8.40
CA ILE A 451 -11.34 11.87 9.21
C ILE A 451 -11.36 12.25 10.69
N ALA A 452 -10.21 12.69 11.24
CA ALA A 452 -10.12 13.02 12.68
C ALA A 452 -11.13 14.08 13.15
N PRO A 453 -11.35 15.20 12.45
CA PRO A 453 -12.43 16.15 12.76
C PRO A 453 -13.83 15.54 12.70
N ILE A 454 -14.11 14.65 11.75
CA ILE A 454 -15.40 13.96 11.63
C ILE A 454 -15.65 13.11 12.87
N VAL A 455 -14.67 12.30 13.28
CA VAL A 455 -14.75 11.47 14.47
C VAL A 455 -14.93 12.34 15.73
N ALA A 456 -14.16 13.43 15.86
CA ALA A 456 -14.30 14.33 17.00
C ALA A 456 -15.69 14.93 17.09
N MET A 457 -16.28 15.31 15.97
CA MET A 457 -17.65 15.80 15.91
C MET A 457 -18.66 14.72 16.34
N TRP A 458 -18.53 13.50 15.83
CA TRP A 458 -19.43 12.39 16.19
C TRP A 458 -19.33 11.99 17.67
N GLN A 459 -18.12 12.02 18.25
CA GLN A 459 -17.87 11.74 19.66
C GLN A 459 -18.45 12.80 20.60
N ASN A 460 -18.71 14.01 20.07
CA ASN A 460 -19.31 15.12 20.80
C ASN A 460 -20.83 15.26 20.59
N GLU A 461 -21.46 14.34 19.82
CA GLU A 461 -22.91 14.34 19.64
C GLU A 461 -23.64 13.90 20.90
N GLY A 462 -24.73 14.59 21.22
CA GLY A 462 -25.60 14.34 22.40
C GLY A 462 -25.44 15.35 23.52
N ASP A 463 -26.38 15.33 24.45
CA ASP A 463 -26.48 16.32 25.53
C ASP A 463 -25.40 16.17 26.62
N SER A 464 -24.71 15.03 26.67
CA SER A 464 -23.67 14.74 27.66
C SER A 464 -22.73 13.63 27.12
N PRO A 465 -21.80 13.95 26.23
CA PRO A 465 -20.88 12.97 25.71
C PRO A 465 -20.00 12.40 26.84
N THR A 466 -19.99 11.10 26.97
CA THR A 466 -19.10 10.39 27.92
C THR A 466 -17.73 10.22 27.29
N ASN A 467 -16.70 10.82 27.88
CA ASN A 467 -15.31 10.74 27.43
C ASN A 467 -15.11 11.15 25.95
N PRO A 468 -15.36 12.42 25.60
CA PRO A 468 -15.02 12.94 24.26
C PRO A 468 -13.51 12.83 24.03
N LEU A 469 -13.09 12.95 22.75
CA LEU A 469 -11.67 13.08 22.43
C LEU A 469 -11.06 14.28 23.16
N ALA A 470 -9.84 14.10 23.66
CA ALA A 470 -9.15 15.13 24.43
C ALA A 470 -8.43 16.16 23.53
N PHE A 471 -7.94 15.74 22.38
CA PHE A 471 -7.20 16.57 21.42
C PHE A 471 -7.09 15.88 20.06
N MET A 472 -6.64 16.62 19.05
CA MET A 472 -6.24 16.01 17.78
C MET A 472 -5.06 16.73 17.12
N VAL A 473 -4.38 16.01 16.22
CA VAL A 473 -3.32 16.54 15.36
C VAL A 473 -3.66 16.21 13.91
N LEU A 474 -3.59 17.21 13.04
CA LEU A 474 -3.84 17.11 11.61
C LEU A 474 -2.49 17.27 10.88
N LEU A 475 -1.94 16.15 10.42
CA LEU A 475 -0.70 16.10 9.65
C LEU A 475 -1.03 16.25 8.16
N ALA A 476 -0.69 17.37 7.54
CA ALA A 476 -1.05 17.68 6.16
C ALA A 476 -2.54 17.44 5.87
N GLY A 477 -3.40 17.73 6.85
CA GLY A 477 -4.84 17.50 6.76
C GLY A 477 -5.50 18.43 5.74
N THR A 478 -6.53 17.93 5.03
CA THR A 478 -7.23 18.69 4.01
C THR A 478 -8.29 19.62 4.63
N ALA A 479 -8.33 20.86 4.18
CA ALA A 479 -9.35 21.86 4.55
C ALA A 479 -10.08 22.41 3.32
N GLU A 480 -9.48 22.25 2.14
CA GLU A 480 -10.08 22.59 0.86
C GLU A 480 -11.02 21.47 0.40
N GLN A 481 -12.13 21.85 -0.25
CA GLN A 481 -13.06 20.88 -0.85
C GLN A 481 -12.36 19.94 -1.81
N GLY A 482 -12.62 18.62 -1.73
CA GLY A 482 -11.84 17.57 -2.39
C GLY A 482 -11.60 17.79 -3.88
N GLY A 483 -12.60 18.15 -4.68
CA GLY A 483 -12.41 18.39 -6.11
C GLY A 483 -11.52 19.61 -6.42
N LYS A 484 -11.54 20.63 -5.57
CA LYS A 484 -10.63 21.79 -5.69
C LYS A 484 -9.20 21.39 -5.30
N LEU A 485 -9.06 20.60 -4.21
CA LEU A 485 -7.79 20.04 -3.79
C LEU A 485 -7.13 19.24 -4.92
N LEU A 486 -7.85 18.33 -5.56
CA LEU A 486 -7.34 17.52 -6.67
C LEU A 486 -6.88 18.38 -7.87
N THR A 487 -7.60 19.46 -8.16
CA THR A 487 -7.20 20.42 -9.22
C THR A 487 -5.92 21.16 -8.85
N ARG A 488 -5.77 21.56 -7.60
CA ARG A 488 -4.57 22.23 -7.08
C ARG A 488 -3.37 21.28 -7.05
N GLN A 489 -3.58 20.04 -6.64
CA GLN A 489 -2.60 18.97 -6.67
C GLN A 489 -2.08 18.74 -8.10
N SER A 490 -2.99 18.66 -9.08
CA SER A 490 -2.62 18.56 -10.50
C SER A 490 -1.75 19.73 -10.95
N LYS A 491 -2.09 20.96 -10.52
CA LYS A 491 -1.27 22.15 -10.80
C LYS A 491 0.12 22.03 -10.18
N ALA A 492 0.23 21.67 -8.92
CA ALA A 492 1.51 21.52 -8.23
C ALA A 492 2.42 20.51 -8.92
N LEU A 493 1.85 19.40 -9.40
CA LEU A 493 2.57 18.38 -10.16
C LEU A 493 3.05 18.90 -11.52
N TYR A 494 2.23 19.68 -12.25
CA TYR A 494 2.65 20.29 -13.51
C TYR A 494 3.74 21.34 -13.30
N ASP A 495 3.64 22.16 -12.27
CA ASP A 495 4.65 23.16 -11.93
C ASP A 495 5.99 22.49 -11.56
N ALA A 496 5.95 21.44 -10.73
CA ALA A 496 7.13 20.68 -10.33
C ALA A 496 7.79 19.97 -11.53
N ALA A 497 6.99 19.51 -12.50
CA ALA A 497 7.46 18.92 -13.74
C ALA A 497 7.95 19.95 -14.78
N GLY A 498 7.84 21.26 -14.49
CA GLY A 498 8.21 22.33 -15.42
C GLY A 498 7.32 22.40 -16.67
N VAL A 499 6.05 21.99 -16.59
CA VAL A 499 5.10 22.07 -17.68
C VAL A 499 4.78 23.53 -17.97
N PRO A 500 4.99 24.02 -19.22
CA PRO A 500 4.64 25.40 -19.56
C PRO A 500 3.15 25.69 -19.36
N ALA A 501 2.82 26.90 -18.91
CA ALA A 501 1.45 27.30 -18.61
C ALA A 501 0.50 27.19 -19.82
N GLU A 502 1.01 27.34 -21.05
CA GLU A 502 0.25 27.20 -22.29
C GLU A 502 -0.27 25.78 -22.48
N LYS A 503 0.42 24.78 -21.89
CA LYS A 503 0.03 23.36 -21.93
C LYS A 503 -0.77 22.97 -20.70
N SER A 504 -0.32 23.34 -19.50
CA SER A 504 -0.99 22.99 -18.24
C SER A 504 -2.32 23.72 -18.04
N GLY A 505 -2.44 24.97 -18.50
CA GLY A 505 -3.65 25.78 -18.34
C GLY A 505 -4.92 25.11 -18.89
N PRO A 506 -4.95 24.70 -20.19
CA PRO A 506 -6.10 23.98 -20.74
C PRO A 506 -6.43 22.65 -19.99
N ALA A 507 -5.41 21.92 -19.56
CA ALA A 507 -5.60 20.68 -18.81
C ALA A 507 -6.20 20.94 -17.42
N LEU A 508 -5.74 21.96 -16.70
CA LEU A 508 -6.30 22.38 -15.41
C LEU A 508 -7.72 22.90 -15.53
N THR A 509 -8.02 23.64 -16.62
CA THR A 509 -9.39 24.11 -16.90
C THR A 509 -10.34 22.94 -17.12
N ALA A 510 -9.95 21.95 -17.92
CA ALA A 510 -10.75 20.73 -18.13
C ALA A 510 -10.91 19.92 -16.83
N HIS A 511 -9.83 19.80 -16.05
CA HIS A 511 -9.88 19.12 -14.74
C HIS A 511 -10.85 19.82 -13.80
N ALA A 512 -10.75 21.15 -13.64
CA ALA A 512 -11.65 21.93 -12.79
C ALA A 512 -13.12 21.82 -13.22
N ALA A 513 -13.39 21.80 -14.54
CA ALA A 513 -14.75 21.63 -15.07
C ALA A 513 -15.33 20.25 -14.71
N ALA A 514 -14.53 19.18 -14.85
CA ALA A 514 -14.93 17.83 -14.47
C ALA A 514 -15.22 17.74 -12.97
N MET A 515 -14.31 18.25 -12.11
CA MET A 515 -14.50 18.25 -10.66
C MET A 515 -15.71 19.06 -10.24
N SER A 516 -15.94 20.25 -10.86
CA SER A 516 -17.13 21.07 -10.56
C SER A 516 -18.43 20.36 -10.88
N ALA A 517 -18.49 19.64 -12.01
CA ALA A 517 -19.68 18.86 -12.37
C ALA A 517 -19.99 17.75 -11.35
N VAL A 518 -18.96 17.10 -10.81
CA VAL A 518 -19.14 16.09 -9.73
C VAL A 518 -19.58 16.77 -8.42
N ILE A 519 -18.99 17.90 -8.05
CA ILE A 519 -19.38 18.69 -6.87
C ILE A 519 -20.84 19.15 -6.96
N GLU A 520 -21.27 19.58 -8.13
CA GLU A 520 -22.65 20.01 -8.41
C GLU A 520 -23.65 18.86 -8.45
N GLY A 521 -23.18 17.61 -8.37
CA GLY A 521 -24.04 16.41 -8.40
C GLY A 521 -24.67 16.15 -9.75
N LYS A 522 -24.02 16.58 -10.86
CA LYS A 522 -24.52 16.31 -12.21
C LYS A 522 -24.63 14.82 -12.49
N PRO A 523 -25.62 14.42 -13.34
CA PRO A 523 -25.72 13.03 -13.79
C PRO A 523 -24.43 12.55 -14.46
N ILE A 524 -24.13 11.26 -14.33
CA ILE A 524 -22.87 10.70 -14.82
C ILE A 524 -22.70 10.85 -16.33
N GLU A 525 -23.81 10.93 -17.07
CA GLU A 525 -23.85 11.15 -18.52
C GLU A 525 -23.37 12.55 -18.90
N GLU A 526 -23.57 13.55 -18.03
CA GLU A 526 -23.06 14.90 -18.19
C GLU A 526 -21.62 15.04 -17.73
N VAL A 527 -21.18 14.23 -16.76
CA VAL A 527 -19.82 14.21 -16.25
C VAL A 527 -18.86 13.52 -17.23
N ARG A 528 -19.27 12.43 -17.88
CA ARG A 528 -18.45 11.62 -18.81
C ARG A 528 -17.72 12.48 -19.86
N PRO A 529 -18.36 13.33 -20.66
CA PRO A 529 -17.66 14.11 -21.69
C PRO A 529 -16.63 15.09 -21.11
N LEU A 530 -16.82 15.57 -19.87
CA LEU A 530 -15.86 16.43 -19.16
C LEU A 530 -14.63 15.64 -18.71
N ILE A 531 -14.81 14.39 -18.25
CA ILE A 531 -13.72 13.49 -17.90
C ILE A 531 -12.91 13.10 -19.16
N GLU A 532 -13.57 12.79 -20.26
CA GLU A 532 -12.90 12.48 -21.52
C GLU A 532 -12.07 13.67 -22.02
N GLU A 533 -12.61 14.89 -21.94
CA GLU A 533 -11.87 16.11 -22.29
C GLU A 533 -10.68 16.34 -21.34
N MET A 534 -10.88 16.13 -20.03
CA MET A 534 -9.80 16.18 -19.07
C MET A 534 -8.66 15.23 -19.44
N VAL A 535 -8.97 13.97 -19.75
CA VAL A 535 -7.98 12.97 -20.17
C VAL A 535 -7.29 13.38 -21.47
N ARG A 536 -8.04 13.86 -22.49
CA ARG A 536 -7.43 14.34 -23.76
C ARG A 536 -6.41 15.44 -23.50
N ARG A 537 -6.76 16.42 -22.63
CA ARG A 537 -5.86 17.54 -22.31
C ARG A 537 -4.64 17.09 -21.52
N GLN A 538 -4.80 16.12 -20.63
CA GLN A 538 -3.68 15.54 -19.88
C GLN A 538 -2.72 14.79 -20.83
N VAL A 539 -3.24 13.97 -21.74
CA VAL A 539 -2.43 13.26 -22.74
C VAL A 539 -1.69 14.25 -23.64
N ALA A 540 -2.34 15.36 -24.04
CA ALA A 540 -1.74 16.40 -24.87
C ALA A 540 -0.51 17.09 -24.25
N ILE A 541 -0.36 17.08 -22.92
CA ILE A 541 0.85 17.62 -22.26
C ILE A 541 2.10 16.84 -22.63
N GLY A 542 2.02 15.50 -22.64
CA GLY A 542 3.16 14.61 -22.85
C GLY A 542 3.34 14.12 -24.29
N SER A 543 2.36 14.33 -25.19
CA SER A 543 2.36 13.77 -26.55
C SER A 543 2.49 14.83 -27.62
N LEU A 544 3.29 14.56 -28.67
CA LEU A 544 3.36 15.37 -29.88
C LEU A 544 2.14 15.18 -30.78
N VAL A 545 1.53 14.00 -30.73
CA VAL A 545 0.31 13.64 -31.45
C VAL A 545 -0.69 13.11 -30.43
N ILE A 546 -1.88 13.71 -30.38
CA ILE A 546 -2.97 13.23 -29.53
C ILE A 546 -3.58 12.00 -30.23
N PRO A 547 -3.63 10.83 -29.60
CA PRO A 547 -4.31 9.66 -30.14
C PRO A 547 -5.80 9.95 -30.39
N ASP A 548 -6.40 9.22 -31.30
CA ASP A 548 -7.85 9.29 -31.53
C ASP A 548 -8.64 8.71 -30.33
N ASP A 549 -9.94 9.00 -30.29
CA ASP A 549 -10.80 8.59 -29.19
C ASP A 549 -10.94 7.08 -29.08
N ALA A 550 -10.80 6.33 -30.17
CA ALA A 550 -10.84 4.86 -30.13
C ALA A 550 -9.62 4.31 -29.38
N THR A 551 -8.44 4.90 -29.63
CA THR A 551 -7.20 4.57 -28.91
C THR A 551 -7.24 4.99 -27.44
N LEU A 552 -7.90 6.13 -27.13
CA LEU A 552 -8.03 6.65 -25.74
C LEU A 552 -9.17 6.00 -24.96
N LYS A 553 -10.04 5.23 -25.60
CA LYS A 553 -11.24 4.66 -24.95
C LYS A 553 -10.93 3.88 -23.65
N PRO A 554 -9.92 2.99 -23.58
CA PRO A 554 -9.59 2.32 -22.33
C PRO A 554 -9.19 3.30 -21.21
N THR A 555 -8.50 4.38 -21.55
CA THR A 555 -8.11 5.43 -20.57
C THR A 555 -9.33 6.23 -20.10
N PHE A 556 -10.27 6.52 -20.98
CA PHE A 556 -11.53 7.16 -20.61
C PHE A 556 -12.35 6.29 -19.67
N ASP A 557 -12.53 5.01 -20.00
CA ASP A 557 -13.29 4.06 -19.19
C ASP A 557 -12.64 3.86 -17.81
N ALA A 558 -11.31 3.79 -17.74
CA ALA A 558 -10.57 3.72 -16.49
C ALA A 558 -10.75 4.97 -15.62
N ALA A 559 -10.62 6.17 -16.21
CA ALA A 559 -10.85 7.42 -15.51
C ALA A 559 -12.29 7.54 -15.00
N MET A 560 -13.27 7.09 -15.80
CA MET A 560 -14.67 7.03 -15.40
C MET A 560 -14.90 6.08 -14.23
N THR A 561 -14.32 4.88 -14.27
CA THR A 561 -14.40 3.89 -13.19
C THR A 561 -13.86 4.47 -11.89
N GLN A 562 -12.68 5.10 -11.95
CA GLN A 562 -12.06 5.72 -10.77
C GLN A 562 -12.92 6.84 -10.18
N ILE A 563 -13.38 7.78 -11.01
CA ILE A 563 -14.17 8.92 -10.55
C ILE A 563 -15.53 8.49 -10.03
N SER A 564 -16.11 7.41 -10.59
CA SER A 564 -17.38 6.84 -10.16
C SER A 564 -17.28 5.95 -8.92
N SER A 565 -16.07 5.69 -8.38
CA SER A 565 -15.94 4.92 -7.15
C SER A 565 -16.62 5.63 -5.97
N PRO A 566 -17.22 4.90 -5.02
CA PRO A 566 -17.89 5.50 -3.87
C PRO A 566 -17.01 6.49 -3.12
N TRP A 567 -15.76 6.11 -2.85
CA TRP A 567 -14.79 6.95 -2.18
C TRP A 567 -14.51 8.25 -2.94
N MET A 568 -14.16 8.17 -4.23
CA MET A 568 -13.77 9.35 -5.01
C MET A 568 -14.93 10.33 -5.16
N MET A 569 -16.15 9.82 -5.39
CA MET A 569 -17.35 10.64 -5.50
C MET A 569 -17.66 11.41 -4.21
N GLU A 570 -17.50 10.75 -3.06
CA GLU A 570 -17.69 11.39 -1.76
C GLU A 570 -16.57 12.39 -1.50
N PHE A 571 -15.31 12.00 -1.68
CA PHE A 571 -14.14 12.84 -1.44
C PHE A 571 -14.17 14.13 -2.28
N ILE A 572 -14.49 14.05 -3.58
CA ILE A 572 -14.60 15.24 -4.47
C ILE A 572 -15.63 16.22 -3.95
N ARG A 573 -16.78 15.73 -3.45
CA ARG A 573 -17.91 16.56 -2.98
C ARG A 573 -17.70 17.13 -1.59
N PHE A 574 -16.92 16.45 -0.76
CA PHE A 574 -16.79 16.79 0.65
C PHE A 574 -16.11 18.16 0.84
N ASP A 575 -16.76 19.03 1.64
CA ASP A 575 -16.22 20.34 2.06
C ASP A 575 -15.90 20.28 3.56
N PRO A 576 -14.63 20.26 3.96
CA PRO A 576 -14.23 20.11 5.35
C PRO A 576 -14.60 21.29 6.27
N ARG A 577 -14.86 22.46 5.71
CA ARG A 577 -15.08 23.70 6.49
C ARG A 577 -16.20 23.56 7.51
N GLY A 578 -17.27 22.84 7.17
CA GLY A 578 -18.39 22.58 8.08
C GLY A 578 -17.96 21.84 9.33
N VAL A 579 -17.21 20.75 9.16
CA VAL A 579 -16.70 19.90 10.25
C VAL A 579 -15.64 20.65 11.06
N LEU A 580 -14.71 21.34 10.40
CA LEU A 580 -13.66 22.14 11.04
C LEU A 580 -14.27 23.23 11.96
N ALA A 581 -15.39 23.84 11.55
CA ALA A 581 -16.08 24.84 12.36
C ALA A 581 -16.75 24.27 13.61
N MET A 582 -16.94 22.95 13.66
CA MET A 582 -17.54 22.23 14.81
C MET A 582 -16.51 21.75 15.83
N ILE A 583 -15.21 21.92 15.55
CA ILE A 583 -14.15 21.51 16.47
C ILE A 583 -14.21 22.27 17.78
N GLU A 584 -14.22 21.53 18.90
CA GLU A 584 -14.28 22.06 20.26
C GLU A 584 -13.12 21.60 21.15
N ILE A 585 -12.21 20.79 20.63
CA ILE A 585 -11.04 20.24 21.33
C ILE A 585 -9.74 20.86 20.81
N PRO A 586 -8.68 20.98 21.63
CA PRO A 586 -7.38 21.44 21.20
C PRO A 586 -6.91 20.70 19.95
N THR A 587 -6.58 21.46 18.91
CA THR A 587 -6.19 20.91 17.60
C THR A 587 -4.90 21.55 17.13
N LEU A 588 -3.94 20.73 16.74
CA LEU A 588 -2.70 21.17 16.08
C LEU A 588 -2.73 20.75 14.62
N ALA A 589 -2.61 21.70 13.69
CA ALA A 589 -2.50 21.42 12.26
C ALA A 589 -1.09 21.75 11.76
N LEU A 590 -0.42 20.77 11.18
CA LEU A 590 0.93 20.87 10.61
C LEU A 590 0.89 20.65 9.10
N CYS A 591 1.66 21.43 8.33
CA CYS A 591 1.81 21.19 6.90
C CYS A 591 3.19 21.66 6.43
N GLY A 592 3.78 20.92 5.47
CA GLY A 592 5.07 21.22 4.88
C GLY A 592 4.99 22.21 3.72
N SER A 593 5.98 23.12 3.59
CA SER A 593 5.97 24.11 2.49
C SER A 593 6.33 23.53 1.12
N LYS A 594 6.82 22.29 1.09
CA LYS A 594 7.11 21.50 -0.11
C LYS A 594 6.05 20.43 -0.38
N ASP A 595 4.92 20.47 0.33
CA ASP A 595 3.83 19.55 0.11
C ASP A 595 3.16 19.83 -1.24
N THR A 596 3.28 18.87 -2.18
CA THR A 596 2.68 18.94 -3.52
C THR A 596 1.29 18.28 -3.57
N GLN A 597 0.86 17.64 -2.48
CA GLN A 597 -0.44 16.97 -2.39
C GLN A 597 -1.47 17.84 -1.66
N VAL A 598 -1.09 18.43 -0.53
CA VAL A 598 -1.94 19.32 0.27
C VAL A 598 -1.24 20.68 0.39
N ASP A 599 -1.63 21.64 -0.45
CA ASP A 599 -1.01 22.97 -0.46
C ASP A 599 -1.11 23.64 0.90
N MET A 600 0.07 23.87 1.52
CA MET A 600 0.19 24.40 2.88
C MET A 600 -0.53 25.75 3.04
N ALA A 601 -0.31 26.66 2.10
CA ALA A 601 -0.83 28.02 2.22
C ALA A 601 -2.37 28.06 2.18
N THR A 602 -2.96 27.28 1.27
CA THR A 602 -4.41 27.17 1.11
C THR A 602 -5.05 26.47 2.30
N ASN A 603 -4.56 25.27 2.67
CA ASN A 603 -5.24 24.43 3.66
C ASN A 603 -5.09 25.02 5.08
N LEU A 604 -3.89 25.44 5.50
CA LEU A 604 -3.74 26.13 6.79
C LEU A 604 -4.46 27.49 6.80
N GLY A 605 -4.47 28.22 5.67
CA GLY A 605 -5.21 29.47 5.56
C GLY A 605 -6.72 29.29 5.77
N ILE A 606 -7.32 28.25 5.19
CA ILE A 606 -8.74 27.89 5.41
C ILE A 606 -8.98 27.52 6.88
N MET A 607 -8.10 26.72 7.50
CA MET A 607 -8.21 26.33 8.91
C MET A 607 -8.15 27.57 9.82
N GLU A 608 -7.26 28.52 9.56
CA GLU A 608 -7.14 29.77 10.30
C GLU A 608 -8.37 30.67 10.13
N GLU A 609 -8.95 30.73 8.92
CA GLU A 609 -10.16 31.46 8.65
C GLU A 609 -11.35 30.85 9.40
N VAL A 610 -11.53 29.53 9.31
CA VAL A 610 -12.59 28.81 10.01
C VAL A 610 -12.43 28.97 11.53
N ALA A 611 -11.22 28.78 12.07
CA ALA A 611 -10.95 28.95 13.50
C ALA A 611 -11.32 30.33 13.99
N ARG A 612 -11.00 31.37 13.22
CA ARG A 612 -11.33 32.75 13.56
C ARG A 612 -12.86 33.01 13.52
N ALA A 613 -13.53 32.40 12.53
CA ALA A 613 -14.97 32.59 12.35
C ALA A 613 -15.82 31.80 13.36
N SER A 614 -15.34 30.63 13.82
CA SER A 614 -16.09 29.74 14.71
C SER A 614 -15.55 29.67 16.15
N SER A 615 -14.40 30.28 16.44
CA SER A 615 -13.61 30.08 17.67
C SER A 615 -13.18 28.66 17.90
N ALA A 616 -13.06 27.84 16.84
CA ALA A 616 -12.48 26.50 16.95
C ALA A 616 -11.01 26.58 17.43
N PRO A 617 -10.60 25.77 18.43
CA PRO A 617 -9.27 25.86 19.03
C PRO A 617 -8.20 25.20 18.18
N ILE A 618 -8.04 25.67 16.93
CA ILE A 618 -7.07 25.18 15.95
C ILE A 618 -5.83 26.06 15.97
N THR A 619 -4.69 25.44 16.22
CA THR A 619 -3.35 26.04 16.10
C THR A 619 -2.68 25.52 14.85
N THR A 620 -2.24 26.39 13.96
CA THR A 620 -1.54 26.01 12.73
C THR A 620 -0.02 26.20 12.86
N ARG A 621 0.76 25.32 12.24
CA ARG A 621 2.22 25.47 12.10
C ARG A 621 2.65 25.15 10.69
N ARG A 622 3.37 26.08 10.08
CA ARG A 622 4.01 25.94 8.77
C ARG A 622 5.40 25.38 8.97
N LEU A 623 5.73 24.29 8.26
CA LEU A 623 7.02 23.61 8.36
C LEU A 623 7.79 23.80 7.06
N GLU A 624 8.78 24.69 7.09
CA GLU A 624 9.55 25.04 5.90
C GLU A 624 10.43 23.90 5.42
N GLY A 625 10.44 23.66 4.10
CA GLY A 625 11.28 22.67 3.44
C GLY A 625 10.82 21.23 3.54
N LEU A 626 9.65 20.96 4.15
CA LEU A 626 9.13 19.60 4.33
C LEU A 626 8.09 19.25 3.27
N ASN A 627 8.11 18.00 2.81
CA ASN A 627 7.13 17.42 1.88
C ASN A 627 5.88 16.90 2.62
N HIS A 628 5.01 16.20 1.89
CA HIS A 628 3.76 15.62 2.43
C HIS A 628 3.97 14.60 3.56
N LEU A 629 5.08 13.85 3.55
CA LEU A 629 5.47 12.92 4.63
C LEU A 629 6.30 13.58 5.74
N PHE A 630 6.41 14.90 5.74
CA PHE A 630 7.24 15.66 6.69
C PHE A 630 8.74 15.32 6.60
N GLN A 631 9.23 14.94 5.43
CA GLN A 631 10.63 14.72 5.15
C GLN A 631 11.28 16.02 4.65
N PRO A 632 12.56 16.29 4.96
CA PRO A 632 13.32 17.36 4.34
C PRO A 632 13.44 17.12 2.82
N ALA A 633 12.85 17.99 2.01
CA ALA A 633 12.69 17.78 0.59
C ALA A 633 13.29 18.94 -0.25
N GLN A 634 13.69 18.65 -1.48
CA GLN A 634 14.10 19.66 -2.46
C GLN A 634 12.94 20.09 -3.33
N THR A 635 12.22 19.14 -3.88
CA THR A 635 11.10 19.34 -4.80
C THR A 635 9.75 19.09 -4.14
N GLY A 636 9.68 18.12 -3.23
CA GLY A 636 8.47 17.66 -2.55
C GLY A 636 7.60 16.71 -3.38
N VAL A 637 8.01 16.35 -4.61
CA VAL A 637 7.30 15.35 -5.42
C VAL A 637 7.49 13.95 -4.86
N ILE A 638 6.53 13.07 -5.11
CA ILE A 638 6.51 11.70 -4.58
C ILE A 638 7.77 10.91 -4.97
N ASP A 639 8.31 11.11 -6.17
CA ASP A 639 9.51 10.43 -6.64
C ASP A 639 10.74 10.67 -5.77
N GLU A 640 10.78 11.79 -5.03
CA GLU A 640 11.86 12.13 -4.12
C GLU A 640 11.81 11.32 -2.81
N TYR A 641 10.62 10.90 -2.37
CA TYR A 641 10.43 10.30 -1.03
C TYR A 641 11.35 9.11 -0.78
N GLY A 642 11.42 8.18 -1.71
CA GLY A 642 12.23 6.97 -1.56
C GLY A 642 13.74 7.23 -1.48
N THR A 643 14.22 8.39 -1.90
CA THR A 643 15.65 8.76 -1.90
C THR A 643 16.08 9.49 -0.63
N ILE A 644 15.13 9.92 0.19
CA ILE A 644 15.38 10.62 1.46
C ILE A 644 15.57 9.57 2.55
N ASP A 645 16.66 9.64 3.32
CA ASP A 645 16.91 8.71 4.44
C ASP A 645 15.98 8.97 5.64
N THR A 646 15.63 10.22 5.88
CA THR A 646 14.80 10.66 7.00
C THR A 646 13.34 10.34 6.75
N THR A 647 12.71 9.59 7.65
CA THR A 647 11.30 9.24 7.57
C THR A 647 10.40 10.40 8.02
N PHE A 648 10.79 11.09 9.08
CA PHE A 648 10.09 12.28 9.59
C PHE A 648 11.14 13.27 10.10
N GLU A 649 11.04 14.54 9.76
CA GLU A 649 12.02 15.54 10.18
C GLU A 649 12.12 15.58 11.72
N PRO A 650 13.33 15.41 12.31
CA PRO A 650 13.48 15.20 13.74
C PRO A 650 12.92 16.33 14.62
N LYS A 651 13.06 17.59 14.19
CA LYS A 651 12.53 18.71 14.94
C LYS A 651 11.01 18.77 14.87
N ALA A 652 10.42 18.53 13.71
CA ALA A 652 8.97 18.46 13.56
C ALA A 652 8.36 17.33 14.38
N LEU A 653 9.03 16.17 14.42
CA LEU A 653 8.64 15.04 15.27
C LEU A 653 8.70 15.39 16.76
N ALA A 654 9.81 16.04 17.19
CA ALA A 654 9.95 16.48 18.58
C ALA A 654 8.90 17.51 18.98
N ASP A 655 8.58 18.46 18.09
CA ASP A 655 7.55 19.49 18.31
C ASP A 655 6.14 18.88 18.39
N LEU A 656 5.85 17.87 17.55
CA LEU A 656 4.62 17.07 17.60
C LEU A 656 4.50 16.37 18.95
N VAL A 657 5.53 15.60 19.34
CA VAL A 657 5.56 14.83 20.59
C VAL A 657 5.39 15.76 21.78
N ALA A 658 6.13 16.87 21.81
CA ALA A 658 6.03 17.84 22.92
C ALA A 658 4.60 18.40 23.06
N TRP A 659 3.96 18.77 21.94
CA TRP A 659 2.60 19.29 21.96
C TRP A 659 1.60 18.24 22.45
N VAL A 660 1.69 16.98 21.97
CA VAL A 660 0.84 15.88 22.42
C VAL A 660 1.01 15.62 23.91
N VAL A 661 2.26 15.54 24.40
CA VAL A 661 2.57 15.32 25.82
C VAL A 661 2.01 16.44 26.70
N GLU A 662 2.22 17.70 26.33
CA GLU A 662 1.71 18.84 27.10
C GLU A 662 0.18 18.88 27.13
N THR A 663 -0.46 18.61 25.99
CA THR A 663 -1.94 18.60 25.91
C THR A 663 -2.52 17.42 26.70
N ALA A 664 -1.89 16.23 26.61
CA ALA A 664 -2.32 15.05 27.36
C ALA A 664 -2.08 15.16 28.89
N LYS A 665 -1.15 16.01 29.34
CA LYS A 665 -0.97 16.33 30.77
C LYS A 665 -2.08 17.22 31.31
N ALA A 666 -2.69 18.04 30.49
CA ALA A 666 -3.79 18.89 30.88
C ALA A 666 -4.99 18.03 31.36
N ALA A 667 -5.86 18.57 32.18
CA ALA A 667 -7.17 17.97 32.40
C ALA A 667 -7.89 17.89 31.03
N PRO A 668 -8.87 16.95 30.84
CA PRO A 668 -9.67 16.95 29.64
C PRO A 668 -10.11 18.38 29.35
N ALA A 669 -9.79 18.86 28.13
CA ALA A 669 -10.18 20.20 27.78
C ALA A 669 -11.70 20.28 27.91
N ALA A 670 -12.17 21.21 28.73
CA ALA A 670 -13.58 21.49 28.71
C ALA A 670 -13.94 21.87 27.28
N GLN A 671 -14.91 21.19 26.69
CA GLN A 671 -15.46 21.55 25.40
C GLN A 671 -15.71 23.07 25.39
N VAL A 672 -15.43 23.75 24.29
CA VAL A 672 -15.75 25.17 24.17
C VAL A 672 -17.28 25.26 24.16
N PRO A 673 -17.93 25.73 25.23
CA PRO A 673 -19.37 25.85 25.23
C PRO A 673 -19.84 26.78 24.10
N ASP A 674 -21.02 26.55 23.56
CA ASP A 674 -21.62 27.43 22.54
C ASP A 674 -21.61 28.91 22.96
N ALA A 675 -21.64 29.19 24.27
CA ALA A 675 -21.55 30.55 24.82
C ALA A 675 -20.20 31.27 24.51
N LYS A 676 -19.14 30.54 24.10
CA LYS A 676 -17.87 31.15 23.65
C LYS A 676 -17.78 31.35 22.14
N ARG A 677 -18.80 30.93 21.39
CA ARG A 677 -18.85 31.16 19.96
C ARG A 677 -19.04 32.65 19.64
N PRO A 678 -18.50 33.16 18.50
CA PRO A 678 -18.65 34.53 18.14
C PRO A 678 -20.12 34.95 17.97
N ALA A 679 -20.43 36.20 18.26
CA ALA A 679 -21.77 36.72 17.98
C ALA A 679 -22.09 36.57 16.49
N GLY A 680 -23.24 35.96 16.18
CA GLY A 680 -23.67 35.66 14.81
C GLY A 680 -23.17 34.32 14.27
N TRP A 681 -22.40 33.54 15.02
CA TRP A 681 -22.09 32.19 14.63
C TRP A 681 -23.37 31.35 14.58
N SER A 682 -23.50 30.55 13.53
CA SER A 682 -24.56 29.53 13.42
C SER A 682 -23.96 28.21 13.06
N ARG A 683 -24.55 27.14 13.57
CA ARG A 683 -24.14 25.77 13.22
C ARG A 683 -24.18 25.61 11.70
N PRO A 684 -23.15 25.00 11.09
CA PRO A 684 -23.16 24.69 9.66
C PRO A 684 -24.44 23.95 9.23
N ALA A 685 -24.87 24.16 7.98
CA ALA A 685 -26.03 23.47 7.44
C ALA A 685 -25.84 21.94 7.54
N ALA A 686 -26.93 21.20 7.75
CA ALA A 686 -26.88 19.73 7.85
C ALA A 686 -26.22 19.05 6.63
N SER A 687 -26.30 19.67 5.44
CA SER A 687 -25.60 19.20 4.25
C SER A 687 -24.06 19.33 4.30
N MET A 688 -23.53 20.10 5.26
CA MET A 688 -22.08 20.27 5.49
C MET A 688 -21.58 19.47 6.69
N VAL A 689 -22.45 18.72 7.35
CA VAL A 689 -22.16 17.95 8.57
C VAL A 689 -22.46 16.49 8.26
N PRO A 690 -21.45 15.65 8.10
CA PRO A 690 -21.66 14.25 7.75
C PRO A 690 -22.27 13.47 8.91
N THR A 691 -23.23 12.62 8.59
CA THR A 691 -23.81 11.65 9.53
C THR A 691 -23.06 10.34 9.51
N ARG A 692 -23.10 9.59 10.61
CA ARG A 692 -22.56 8.24 10.64
C ARG A 692 -23.22 7.37 9.58
N PRO A 693 -22.46 6.52 8.86
CA PRO A 693 -23.05 5.53 7.96
C PRO A 693 -24.01 4.62 8.72
N GLU A 694 -25.15 4.25 8.10
CA GLU A 694 -26.02 3.21 8.66
C GLU A 694 -25.26 1.87 8.68
N VAL A 695 -24.94 1.41 9.89
CA VAL A 695 -24.37 0.07 10.08
C VAL A 695 -25.48 -0.95 9.85
N LYS A 696 -25.52 -1.54 8.66
CA LYS A 696 -26.37 -2.73 8.42
C LYS A 696 -25.70 -3.90 9.15
N PRO A 697 -26.37 -4.50 10.18
CA PRO A 697 -25.78 -5.66 10.82
C PRO A 697 -25.59 -6.76 9.79
N SER A 698 -24.35 -7.22 9.64
CA SER A 698 -24.06 -8.45 8.91
C SER A 698 -24.91 -9.57 9.50
N ALA A 699 -25.52 -10.41 8.67
CA ALA A 699 -26.20 -11.62 9.12
C ALA A 699 -25.25 -12.35 10.07
N ALA A 700 -25.69 -12.57 11.31
CA ALA A 700 -24.87 -12.99 12.44
C ALA A 700 -23.93 -14.14 12.03
N VAL A 701 -22.64 -13.86 12.03
CA VAL A 701 -21.62 -14.91 12.01
C VAL A 701 -21.69 -15.56 13.38
N ASP A 702 -22.02 -16.84 13.43
CA ASP A 702 -22.11 -17.63 14.66
C ASP A 702 -20.80 -17.46 15.47
N PRO A 703 -20.83 -16.93 16.70
CA PRO A 703 -19.64 -16.74 17.52
C PRO A 703 -18.93 -18.06 17.86
N ALA A 704 -19.55 -19.21 17.59
CA ALA A 704 -18.95 -20.54 17.77
C ALA A 704 -17.97 -20.94 16.64
N ALA A 705 -17.91 -20.20 15.52
CA ALA A 705 -17.01 -20.48 14.40
C ALA A 705 -15.64 -19.76 14.45
N ALA A 706 -15.37 -18.96 15.49
CA ALA A 706 -14.06 -18.35 15.68
C ALA A 706 -13.07 -19.39 16.22
N PRO A 707 -11.90 -19.64 15.58
CA PRO A 707 -10.89 -20.53 16.13
C PRO A 707 -10.39 -19.94 17.46
N ALA A 708 -10.52 -20.72 18.53
CA ALA A 708 -10.05 -20.34 19.87
C ALA A 708 -8.55 -20.03 19.83
N MET A 709 -8.18 -18.86 20.35
CA MET A 709 -6.77 -18.54 20.59
C MET A 709 -6.17 -19.54 21.59
N PRO A 710 -4.95 -20.04 21.40
CA PRO A 710 -4.30 -20.91 22.38
C PRO A 710 -3.98 -20.09 23.62
N THR A 711 -4.66 -20.39 24.72
CA THR A 711 -4.34 -19.86 26.05
C THR A 711 -2.95 -20.31 26.47
N ARG A 712 -2.05 -19.39 26.76
CA ARG A 712 -0.75 -19.64 27.39
C ARG A 712 -0.99 -20.39 28.70
N ARG A 713 -0.65 -21.69 28.76
CA ARG A 713 -0.50 -22.40 30.02
C ARG A 713 0.66 -21.77 30.80
N GLY A 714 0.34 -21.27 32.00
CA GLY A 714 1.31 -20.77 32.95
C GLY A 714 2.27 -21.92 33.35
N ILE A 715 3.56 -21.62 33.32
CA ILE A 715 4.61 -22.50 33.82
C ILE A 715 4.51 -22.44 35.36
N GLY A 716 3.82 -23.44 35.97
CA GLY A 716 3.85 -23.67 37.41
C GLY A 716 5.22 -24.20 37.83
N GLY A 717 5.92 -23.42 38.65
CA GLY A 717 7.18 -23.86 39.28
C GLY A 717 6.92 -25.06 40.20
N GLY A 718 7.53 -26.20 39.90
CA GLY A 718 7.60 -27.33 40.81
C GLY A 718 8.67 -27.08 41.86
N ALA A 719 8.24 -26.91 43.13
CA ALA A 719 9.12 -27.04 44.27
C ALA A 719 8.96 -28.46 44.87
N ALA A 720 10.06 -29.20 44.87
CA ALA A 720 10.17 -30.45 45.55
C ALA A 720 10.17 -30.21 47.08
N GLY A 721 9.22 -30.83 47.78
CA GLY A 721 9.17 -30.83 49.21
C GLY A 721 9.50 -32.21 49.75
N GLY A 722 10.46 -32.30 50.66
CA GLY A 722 10.80 -33.47 51.45
C GLY A 722 9.96 -33.58 52.72
N SER A 723 9.71 -34.81 53.08
CA SER A 723 8.92 -35.36 54.22
C SER A 723 9.48 -35.10 55.59
N SER A 724 8.61 -35.06 56.60
CA SER A 724 8.57 -35.84 57.85
C SER A 724 7.83 -35.04 58.92
N GLY A 725 6.72 -35.46 59.47
CA GLY A 725 6.60 -36.35 60.58
C GLY A 725 6.43 -35.61 61.91
N GLY A 726 5.33 -35.85 62.60
CA GLY A 726 5.25 -35.67 64.02
C GLY A 726 4.04 -34.84 64.55
N LYS A 727 3.07 -35.58 65.07
CA LYS A 727 2.09 -35.14 66.10
C LYS A 727 2.75 -35.19 67.50
N PRO A 728 2.25 -34.62 68.54
CA PRO A 728 0.79 -34.45 68.86
C PRO A 728 0.25 -33.02 68.73
#